data_c3621a56d3859cc42ef30b528e4795ee
#
_entry.id   c3621a56d3859cc42ef30b528e4795ee
#
_cell.length_a   1.000
_cell.length_b   1.000
_cell.length_c   1.000
_cell.angle_alpha   90.00
_cell.angle_beta   90.00
_cell.angle_gamma   90.00
#
_symmetry.space_group_name_H-M   'P 1'
#
loop_
_entity.id
_entity.type
_entity.pdbx_description
1 polymer ?
#
loop_
_entity_poly.entity_id
_entity_poly.type
_entity_poly.pdbx_seq_one_letter_code
_entity_poly.pdbx_strand_id
1 'polypeptide(L)'
;MERKMKSKHTHKRRLLCAAVSLALVPVAQQSLAQDDGIEEVIVTGSFIRRTEGFTNASPFTQLSAEDIEAQGTMNLGEVVQNLSFVGGEASAITNTFQGPGTDERSTNIDLRGLGASSTLTLLDGKRIANQNVNALIPAIALQRLDIVADGAAALYGNEAVAGVVNFVPYKSYDGLKVETYAEGDARGDYDEHSAQFLWGGDIGEIDIVVAGQFRQASRLAWDERPELANSSLSFSSQANPGTYWVPDRGADGLYTGDRTRLADLGCGDSRDRLQDGTIASPTGFWSRNADGSINPGLCRFEFGDNHSLRNPYSSNHFYTNMTYEASDDLTLSFQGFLTKMSQTNYGSTSNPGNARAIEVPVFRGTHPGNPFLAKNAAGQQLYGVDANGDGLPDRGTQDLNNDGLMDYLLGPGGGLDMNGMPLTEDVKMASLRMLAKHNTLSAAHNATGDNPSGLQDMNSRWSVQADFNVEAVVPFLEGWEGFAAYSHSRRTIDFLSNQNYDIADVIQGVNCDHITDRDKCYSPFVSDTYRMSQNVVDAVAAREREGGEDDLRTIDIVLNGEAPLGGFELPGGPIGMAVGYQKRQEFDMAWPSAVELSGDAYIGEPRNAAGEKVKEVHTYFRREVDAVFAELSIPVLSNLEVQAAVRHEDFNTGQSSTDPKFGITYAPFDWLTLRGTTGDAFIAPSLGQMFAPSVCGLGEITDQFGPFSGFTTRCQQGNQQLSNETSESDSYGFDLSFGDFSFSATYSETNFINRIITALPLQLIQIDYFNFQQATGFAGDGSAGNQPSLEQLKSWLASGQSDPNIVRNPADPYEITRVNTGATNASTVTVKAYDFQADYSLNLGDIGLDNWGQMRFNLRATNLDSFMYQERVTSPAREAVGRQNFATGAAPAAPDWKANFTIGWTNGNHNITAITRYVDDMIYDGSDFSFIQRYANTTYRKVDTINRWVDADINYSYRGLDLFGGSANITVGMRNAFDRQPQKVSLFGGVVGELQDALARIVYARVSYDF
;
A
#
# COMPACT_ATOMS: atom_id res chain seq x y z
N MET A 1 42.69 19.12 5.34
CA MET A 1 42.21 19.79 6.56
C MET A 1 41.37 20.99 6.11
N GLU A 2 40.19 20.77 5.60
CA GLU A 2 39.22 21.81 5.27
C GLU A 2 37.85 21.32 5.66
N ARG A 3 37.27 21.95 6.68
CA ARG A 3 35.91 21.74 7.12
C ARG A 3 34.94 22.23 6.02
N LYS A 4 34.24 21.33 5.35
CA LYS A 4 33.05 21.72 4.57
C LYS A 4 31.93 22.07 5.54
N MET A 5 31.66 23.35 5.68
CA MET A 5 30.46 23.88 6.30
C MET A 5 29.24 23.41 5.49
N LYS A 6 28.39 22.59 6.08
CA LYS A 6 27.02 22.36 5.57
C LYS A 6 26.25 23.68 5.66
N SER A 7 25.81 24.19 4.53
CA SER A 7 24.91 25.33 4.45
C SER A 7 23.54 24.90 4.98
N LYS A 8 23.24 25.30 6.23
CA LYS A 8 21.89 25.16 6.78
C LYS A 8 20.97 26.16 6.08
N HIS A 9 19.94 25.66 5.45
CA HIS A 9 18.90 26.46 4.80
C HIS A 9 18.24 27.42 5.79
N THR A 10 18.48 28.71 5.60
CA THR A 10 17.92 29.82 6.39
C THR A 10 16.52 30.26 5.92
N HIS A 11 15.74 29.38 5.31
CA HIS A 11 14.36 29.75 4.86
C HIS A 11 13.25 29.41 5.89
N LYS A 12 13.59 28.67 6.97
CA LYS A 12 12.58 28.18 7.94
C LYS A 12 12.08 29.23 8.96
N ARG A 13 12.60 30.46 9.00
CA ARG A 13 12.20 31.45 10.01
C ARG A 13 11.17 32.51 9.57
N ARG A 14 10.73 32.52 8.32
CA ARG A 14 9.83 33.58 7.82
C ARG A 14 8.35 33.19 7.66
N LEU A 15 8.00 31.92 7.76
CA LEU A 15 6.61 31.46 7.60
C LEU A 15 5.81 31.42 8.91
N LEU A 16 6.45 31.31 10.07
CA LEU A 16 5.76 31.30 11.37
C LEU A 16 5.17 32.67 11.75
N CYS A 17 5.68 33.76 11.23
CA CYS A 17 5.19 35.12 11.53
C CYS A 17 4.05 35.61 10.62
N ALA A 18 3.81 34.96 9.48
CA ALA A 18 2.79 35.40 8.52
C ALA A 18 1.38 34.83 8.78
N ALA A 19 1.28 33.69 9.48
CA ALA A 19 0.00 33.06 9.80
C ALA A 19 -0.76 33.74 10.96
N VAL A 20 -0.08 34.51 11.79
CA VAL A 20 -0.69 35.18 12.94
C VAL A 20 -1.27 36.55 12.60
N SER A 21 -1.00 37.09 11.40
CA SER A 21 -1.35 38.49 11.08
C SER A 21 -2.66 38.68 10.29
N LEU A 22 -3.43 37.64 9.99
CA LEU A 22 -4.64 37.74 9.16
C LEU A 22 -5.97 37.52 9.90
N ALA A 23 -5.95 37.35 11.22
CA ALA A 23 -7.18 37.06 12.01
C ALA A 23 -7.51 38.16 13.04
N LEU A 24 -7.62 39.42 12.62
CA LEU A 24 -8.09 40.48 13.49
C LEU A 24 -9.21 41.29 12.81
N VAL A 25 -10.42 40.76 12.88
CA VAL A 25 -11.64 41.54 12.75
C VAL A 25 -12.53 41.16 13.94
N PRO A 26 -12.86 42.07 14.85
CA PRO A 26 -13.72 41.76 16.01
C PRO A 26 -15.19 41.78 15.59
N VAL A 27 -15.86 40.64 15.70
CA VAL A 27 -17.31 40.56 15.75
C VAL A 27 -17.69 40.22 17.18
N ALA A 28 -18.45 41.10 17.80
CA ALA A 28 -18.98 40.91 19.14
C ALA A 28 -20.18 39.96 19.10
N GLN A 29 -20.13 38.84 19.81
CA GLN A 29 -21.26 37.99 20.02
C GLN A 29 -21.58 37.77 21.48
N GLN A 30 -22.91 37.73 21.76
CA GLN A 30 -23.47 37.40 23.06
C GLN A 30 -23.57 35.90 23.20
N SER A 31 -23.06 35.37 24.29
CA SER A 31 -23.19 33.93 24.60
C SER A 31 -24.63 33.64 25.05
N LEU A 32 -25.30 32.78 24.36
CA LEU A 32 -26.52 32.11 24.81
C LEU A 32 -26.15 30.69 25.26
N ALA A 33 -26.78 30.28 26.36
CA ALA A 33 -26.56 28.97 26.95
C ALA A 33 -27.00 27.85 26.01
N GLN A 34 -26.14 26.82 25.89
CA GLN A 34 -26.38 25.60 25.19
C GLN A 34 -27.55 24.84 25.84
N ASP A 35 -28.61 24.62 25.09
CA ASP A 35 -29.68 23.67 25.43
C ASP A 35 -29.25 22.33 24.84
N ASP A 36 -28.91 21.33 25.69
CA ASP A 36 -28.58 19.98 25.27
C ASP A 36 -29.85 19.30 24.73
N GLY A 37 -30.24 19.63 23.53
CA GLY A 37 -31.17 18.83 22.76
C GLY A 37 -30.50 17.49 22.45
N ILE A 38 -31.09 16.42 22.96
CA ILE A 38 -30.62 15.04 22.67
C ILE A 38 -30.74 14.82 21.13
N GLU A 39 -29.65 14.93 20.40
CA GLU A 39 -29.62 14.51 19.01
C GLU A 39 -29.90 12.99 18.97
N GLU A 40 -30.99 12.59 18.30
CA GLU A 40 -31.24 11.18 18.00
C GLU A 40 -30.16 10.63 17.08
N VAL A 41 -29.21 9.89 17.64
CA VAL A 41 -28.08 9.33 16.91
C VAL A 41 -28.52 8.06 16.17
N ILE A 42 -28.51 8.08 14.85
CA ILE A 42 -28.55 6.84 14.06
C ILE A 42 -27.24 6.11 14.32
N VAL A 43 -27.32 5.00 15.05
CA VAL A 43 -26.13 4.21 15.41
C VAL A 43 -25.71 3.38 14.20
N THR A 44 -24.46 3.44 13.79
CA THR A 44 -23.90 2.57 12.75
C THR A 44 -24.18 1.09 13.08
N GLY A 45 -24.81 0.36 12.15
CA GLY A 45 -25.19 -1.05 12.34
C GLY A 45 -26.69 -1.31 12.49
N SER A 46 -27.55 -0.28 12.33
CA SER A 46 -29.01 -0.43 12.23
C SER A 46 -29.62 0.75 11.46
N PHE A 47 -30.67 0.50 10.70
CA PHE A 47 -31.52 1.54 10.09
C PHE A 47 -32.75 1.88 10.93
N ILE A 48 -32.99 1.17 12.03
CA ILE A 48 -34.09 1.42 12.96
C ILE A 48 -33.60 2.36 14.05
N ARG A 49 -34.30 3.51 14.21
CA ARG A 49 -34.08 4.40 15.36
C ARG A 49 -34.45 3.67 16.64
N ARG A 50 -33.57 3.66 17.61
CA ARG A 50 -33.75 2.92 18.87
C ARG A 50 -34.19 3.86 19.96
N THR A 51 -35.12 3.38 20.78
CA THR A 51 -35.39 3.96 22.09
C THR A 51 -34.24 3.75 23.05
N GLU A 52 -33.99 4.71 23.91
CA GLU A 52 -32.90 4.62 24.92
C GLU A 52 -32.94 3.29 25.68
N GLY A 53 -31.78 2.61 25.80
CA GLY A 53 -31.57 1.48 26.70
C GLY A 53 -31.13 0.16 26.07
N PHE A 54 -31.10 0.01 24.74
CA PHE A 54 -30.60 -1.20 24.08
C PHE A 54 -29.26 -0.99 23.40
N THR A 55 -28.29 -1.83 23.70
CA THR A 55 -26.97 -1.89 23.03
C THR A 55 -27.06 -2.66 21.72
N ASN A 56 -26.17 -2.38 20.78
CA ASN A 56 -26.05 -3.18 19.55
C ASN A 56 -25.69 -4.64 19.87
N ALA A 57 -26.35 -5.60 19.20
CA ALA A 57 -26.00 -7.01 19.29
C ALA A 57 -24.59 -7.27 18.71
N SER A 58 -24.22 -6.54 17.63
CA SER A 58 -22.88 -6.61 17.03
C SER A 58 -21.82 -5.92 17.88
N PRO A 59 -20.56 -6.41 17.88
CA PRO A 59 -19.44 -5.74 18.53
C PRO A 59 -19.26 -4.33 17.95
N PHE A 60 -19.30 -3.33 18.82
CA PHE A 60 -19.24 -1.93 18.45
C PHE A 60 -18.13 -1.21 19.21
N THR A 61 -17.32 -0.45 18.50
CA THR A 61 -16.28 0.42 19.06
C THR A 61 -16.45 1.81 18.49
N GLN A 62 -16.45 2.81 19.35
CA GLN A 62 -16.52 4.21 18.97
C GLN A 62 -15.27 4.95 19.45
N LEU A 63 -14.72 5.79 18.60
CA LEU A 63 -13.67 6.74 18.93
C LEU A 63 -14.23 8.16 18.76
N SER A 64 -14.20 8.94 19.81
CA SER A 64 -14.57 10.36 19.74
C SER A 64 -13.48 11.20 19.08
N ALA A 65 -13.80 12.42 18.68
CA ALA A 65 -12.79 13.38 18.20
C ALA A 65 -11.67 13.58 19.23
N GLU A 66 -11.97 13.54 20.53
CA GLU A 66 -10.99 13.68 21.60
C GLU A 66 -10.05 12.46 21.69
N ASP A 67 -10.55 11.24 21.49
CA ASP A 67 -9.73 10.01 21.43
C ASP A 67 -8.80 10.02 20.23
N ILE A 68 -9.25 10.55 19.09
CA ILE A 68 -8.47 10.73 17.87
C ILE A 68 -7.37 11.77 18.08
N GLU A 69 -7.71 12.92 18.65
CA GLU A 69 -6.74 13.98 18.99
C GLU A 69 -5.67 13.50 19.98
N ALA A 70 -6.04 12.65 20.93
CA ALA A 70 -5.14 12.11 21.95
C ALA A 70 -4.02 11.25 21.36
N GLN A 71 -4.21 10.66 20.18
CA GLN A 71 -3.18 9.87 19.50
C GLN A 71 -2.03 10.71 18.91
N GLY A 72 -2.19 12.04 18.90
CA GLY A 72 -1.09 12.95 18.57
C GLY A 72 -0.64 12.89 17.12
N THR A 73 -1.49 12.46 16.22
CA THR A 73 -1.25 12.46 14.77
C THR A 73 -2.40 13.14 14.03
N MET A 74 -2.12 13.68 12.84
CA MET A 74 -3.13 14.19 11.91
C MET A 74 -3.45 13.17 10.80
N ASN A 75 -2.84 12.01 10.86
CA ASN A 75 -3.00 10.93 9.89
C ASN A 75 -4.08 9.96 10.37
N LEU A 76 -5.28 10.06 9.81
CA LEU A 76 -6.39 9.15 10.15
C LEU A 76 -6.04 7.68 9.90
N GLY A 77 -5.20 7.41 8.91
CA GLY A 77 -4.67 6.07 8.66
C GLY A 77 -3.83 5.53 9.82
N GLU A 78 -2.98 6.36 10.43
CA GLU A 78 -2.20 5.96 11.63
C GLU A 78 -3.12 5.74 12.83
N VAL A 79 -4.16 6.57 13.00
CA VAL A 79 -5.18 6.38 14.06
C VAL A 79 -5.82 5.00 13.96
N VAL A 80 -6.24 4.62 12.75
CA VAL A 80 -6.91 3.33 12.52
C VAL A 80 -5.95 2.15 12.64
N GLN A 81 -4.72 2.25 12.10
CA GLN A 81 -3.71 1.20 12.20
C GLN A 81 -3.31 0.89 13.64
N ASN A 82 -3.42 1.86 14.53
CA ASN A 82 -3.13 1.68 15.94
C ASN A 82 -4.21 0.90 16.71
N LEU A 83 -5.36 0.61 16.11
CA LEU A 83 -6.39 -0.18 16.76
C LEU A 83 -5.96 -1.64 16.93
N SER A 84 -6.34 -2.27 18.06
CA SER A 84 -5.88 -3.62 18.41
C SER A 84 -6.35 -4.70 17.43
N PHE A 85 -7.52 -4.54 16.85
CA PHE A 85 -8.15 -5.50 15.92
C PHE A 85 -7.88 -5.19 14.44
N VAL A 86 -7.07 -4.20 14.11
CA VAL A 86 -6.68 -3.90 12.73
C VAL A 86 -5.43 -4.70 12.35
N GLY A 87 -5.48 -5.39 11.22
CA GLY A 87 -4.35 -6.10 10.62
C GLY A 87 -3.32 -5.14 9.99
N GLY A 88 -2.13 -5.65 9.69
CA GLY A 88 -0.98 -4.85 9.31
C GLY A 88 -0.68 -4.75 7.82
N GLU A 89 -1.65 -4.93 6.91
CA GLU A 89 -1.34 -5.01 5.46
C GLU A 89 -0.81 -3.72 4.82
N ALA A 90 -1.24 -2.55 5.28
CA ALA A 90 -0.94 -1.30 4.59
C ALA A 90 -0.32 -0.26 5.52
N SER A 91 0.92 -0.46 5.92
CA SER A 91 1.69 0.63 6.53
C SER A 91 2.30 1.53 5.46
N ALA A 92 2.52 2.80 5.80
CA ALA A 92 3.20 3.74 4.92
C ALA A 92 4.60 3.23 4.50
N ILE A 93 5.30 2.50 5.39
CA ILE A 93 6.61 1.92 5.10
C ILE A 93 6.49 0.75 4.13
N THR A 94 5.55 -0.16 4.36
CA THR A 94 5.32 -1.30 3.47
C THR A 94 4.99 -0.82 2.05
N ASN A 95 4.14 0.18 1.93
CA ASN A 95 3.75 0.76 0.63
C ASN A 95 4.93 1.42 -0.09
N THR A 96 5.84 2.11 0.62
CA THR A 96 7.03 2.72 0.02
C THR A 96 7.91 1.70 -0.69
N PHE A 97 7.94 0.44 -0.22
CA PHE A 97 8.76 -0.63 -0.81
C PHE A 97 8.06 -1.44 -1.90
N GLN A 98 6.77 -1.30 -2.08
CA GLN A 98 6.05 -2.04 -3.13
C GLN A 98 6.29 -1.50 -4.55
N GLY A 99 6.98 -0.39 -4.66
CA GLY A 99 7.40 0.19 -5.92
C GLY A 99 6.77 1.54 -6.25
N PRO A 100 7.16 2.16 -7.36
CA PRO A 100 6.57 3.40 -7.83
C PRO A 100 5.12 3.15 -8.25
N GLY A 101 4.26 4.04 -8.02
CA GLY A 101 2.83 3.86 -8.26
C GLY A 101 2.05 3.41 -7.03
N THR A 102 2.71 2.89 -6.00
CA THR A 102 2.06 2.69 -4.71
C THR A 102 1.94 4.02 -3.96
N ASP A 103 0.80 4.21 -3.32
CA ASP A 103 0.58 5.36 -2.47
C ASP A 103 1.04 5.02 -1.05
N GLU A 104 2.14 5.59 -0.64
CA GLU A 104 2.67 5.45 0.71
C GLU A 104 1.66 5.87 1.78
N ARG A 105 0.80 6.84 1.46
CA ARG A 105 -0.23 7.36 2.38
C ARG A 105 -1.59 6.71 2.16
N SER A 106 -1.67 5.69 1.32
CA SER A 106 -2.88 4.89 1.20
C SER A 106 -3.01 3.99 2.42
N THR A 107 -4.08 4.18 3.16
CA THR A 107 -4.45 3.31 4.27
C THR A 107 -5.87 2.86 4.06
N ASN A 108 -6.02 1.60 3.67
CA ASN A 108 -7.29 0.90 3.66
C ASN A 108 -7.36 0.07 4.96
N ILE A 109 -8.53 -0.03 5.51
CA ILE A 109 -8.71 -0.68 6.82
C ILE A 109 -8.83 -2.18 6.61
N ASP A 110 -8.03 -2.94 7.33
CA ASP A 110 -8.09 -4.40 7.36
C ASP A 110 -8.44 -4.89 8.76
N LEU A 111 -9.71 -5.22 8.99
CA LEU A 111 -10.17 -5.76 10.26
C LEU A 111 -9.75 -7.23 10.38
N ARG A 112 -9.02 -7.55 11.45
CA ARG A 112 -8.56 -8.90 11.82
C ARG A 112 -7.72 -9.61 10.75
N GLY A 113 -7.13 -8.87 9.80
CA GLY A 113 -6.28 -9.46 8.76
C GLY A 113 -7.04 -10.22 7.67
N LEU A 114 -8.35 -10.00 7.53
CA LEU A 114 -9.17 -10.64 6.49
C LEU A 114 -8.99 -10.02 5.10
N GLY A 115 -8.18 -8.95 5.01
CA GLY A 115 -7.92 -8.18 3.80
C GLY A 115 -8.75 -6.90 3.73
N ALA A 116 -8.14 -5.83 3.24
CA ALA A 116 -8.79 -4.52 3.16
C ALA A 116 -10.07 -4.52 2.29
N SER A 117 -10.18 -5.41 1.30
CA SER A 117 -11.39 -5.58 0.48
C SER A 117 -12.58 -6.19 1.21
N SER A 118 -12.36 -6.75 2.42
CA SER A 118 -13.41 -7.33 3.26
C SER A 118 -13.92 -6.38 4.35
N THR A 119 -13.35 -5.17 4.43
CA THR A 119 -13.78 -4.11 5.35
C THR A 119 -14.39 -2.96 4.58
N LEU A 120 -15.65 -2.65 4.84
CA LEU A 120 -16.34 -1.55 4.18
C LEU A 120 -16.08 -0.23 4.90
N THR A 121 -15.50 0.74 4.21
CA THR A 121 -15.34 2.11 4.70
C THR A 121 -16.49 2.98 4.23
N LEU A 122 -17.11 3.71 5.15
CA LEU A 122 -18.22 4.62 4.90
C LEU A 122 -17.88 6.03 5.36
N LEU A 123 -18.51 7.01 4.73
CA LEU A 123 -18.61 8.39 5.23
C LEU A 123 -20.07 8.71 5.49
N ASP A 124 -20.40 8.99 6.76
CA ASP A 124 -21.79 9.26 7.20
C ASP A 124 -22.79 8.18 6.70
N GLY A 125 -22.41 6.90 6.82
CA GLY A 125 -23.21 5.76 6.37
C GLY A 125 -23.24 5.52 4.87
N LYS A 126 -22.55 6.32 4.05
CA LYS A 126 -22.53 6.21 2.58
C LYS A 126 -21.25 5.63 2.04
N ARG A 127 -21.37 4.81 1.00
CA ARG A 127 -20.22 4.24 0.29
C ARG A 127 -19.41 5.31 -0.44
N ILE A 128 -18.11 5.10 -0.50
CA ILE A 128 -17.14 5.98 -1.15
C ILE A 128 -16.38 5.22 -2.24
N ALA A 129 -16.02 5.90 -3.32
CA ALA A 129 -15.22 5.32 -4.40
C ALA A 129 -13.76 5.07 -3.98
N ASN A 130 -13.24 5.84 -3.02
CA ASN A 130 -11.90 5.72 -2.51
C ASN A 130 -11.89 5.34 -1.04
N GLN A 131 -11.60 4.08 -0.73
CA GLN A 131 -11.55 3.58 0.66
C GLN A 131 -10.26 3.98 1.42
N ASN A 132 -9.39 4.78 0.82
CA ASN A 132 -8.22 5.32 1.52
C ASN A 132 -8.66 6.38 2.55
N VAL A 133 -8.53 6.07 3.82
CA VAL A 133 -8.97 6.94 4.92
C VAL A 133 -8.26 8.29 4.95
N ASN A 134 -7.03 8.37 4.42
CA ASN A 134 -6.30 9.64 4.30
C ASN A 134 -6.78 10.54 3.16
N ALA A 135 -7.68 10.05 2.31
CA ALA A 135 -8.24 10.79 1.18
C ALA A 135 -9.69 11.24 1.41
N LEU A 136 -10.16 11.20 2.65
CA LEU A 136 -11.50 11.60 3.04
C LEU A 136 -11.57 13.08 3.42
N ILE A 137 -12.25 13.38 4.50
CA ILE A 137 -12.49 14.71 5.03
C ILE A 137 -11.30 15.26 5.83
N PRO A 138 -11.25 16.59 6.11
CA PRO A 138 -10.32 17.14 7.09
C PRO A 138 -10.50 16.47 8.46
N ALA A 139 -9.40 16.18 9.15
CA ALA A 139 -9.46 15.54 10.48
C ALA A 139 -10.28 16.35 11.50
N ILE A 140 -10.24 17.69 11.43
CA ILE A 140 -11.02 18.60 12.30
C ILE A 140 -12.53 18.50 12.06
N ALA A 141 -12.95 18.00 10.89
CA ALA A 141 -14.37 17.82 10.56
C ALA A 141 -14.94 16.49 11.08
N LEU A 142 -14.10 15.58 11.56
CA LEU A 142 -14.53 14.29 12.07
C LEU A 142 -15.02 14.41 13.51
N GLN A 143 -16.30 14.11 13.73
CA GLN A 143 -16.92 14.10 15.04
C GLN A 143 -16.63 12.80 15.80
N ARG A 144 -16.73 11.67 15.08
CA ARG A 144 -16.45 10.34 15.63
C ARG A 144 -16.16 9.31 14.54
N LEU A 145 -15.57 8.21 14.96
CA LEU A 145 -15.34 7.01 14.14
C LEU A 145 -16.09 5.84 14.77
N ASP A 146 -17.03 5.25 14.03
CA ASP A 146 -17.83 4.11 14.44
C ASP A 146 -17.31 2.84 13.75
N ILE A 147 -17.09 1.78 14.50
CA ILE A 147 -16.55 0.52 14.00
C ILE A 147 -17.45 -0.63 14.45
N VAL A 148 -18.00 -1.36 13.49
CA VAL A 148 -18.73 -2.62 13.68
C VAL A 148 -17.81 -3.73 13.20
N ALA A 149 -17.22 -4.47 14.14
CA ALA A 149 -16.25 -5.54 13.83
C ALA A 149 -16.94 -6.91 13.71
N ASP A 150 -17.93 -7.00 12.83
CA ASP A 150 -18.77 -8.19 12.59
C ASP A 150 -19.35 -8.13 11.16
N GLY A 151 -19.69 -9.27 10.56
CA GLY A 151 -20.32 -9.31 9.25
C GLY A 151 -21.57 -8.42 9.20
N ALA A 152 -21.58 -7.44 8.31
CA ALA A 152 -22.64 -6.42 8.21
C ALA A 152 -23.28 -6.36 6.81
N ALA A 153 -23.11 -7.39 5.99
CA ALA A 153 -23.64 -7.41 4.62
C ALA A 153 -25.17 -7.36 4.57
N ALA A 154 -25.86 -7.89 5.57
CA ALA A 154 -27.33 -7.79 5.69
C ALA A 154 -27.84 -6.33 5.74
N LEU A 155 -27.01 -5.37 6.10
CA LEU A 155 -27.37 -3.96 6.15
C LEU A 155 -26.67 -3.19 5.01
N TYR A 156 -25.37 -3.34 4.87
CA TYR A 156 -24.54 -2.53 3.96
C TYR A 156 -24.19 -3.22 2.64
N GLY A 157 -24.43 -4.53 2.52
CA GLY A 157 -24.18 -5.33 1.31
C GLY A 157 -22.72 -5.72 1.10
N ASN A 158 -22.37 -5.91 -0.15
CA ASN A 158 -21.06 -6.31 -0.64
C ASN A 158 -19.88 -5.64 0.11
N GLU A 159 -18.77 -6.36 0.37
CA GLU A 159 -17.54 -5.93 1.03
C GLU A 159 -17.59 -5.80 2.57
N ALA A 160 -18.76 -5.89 3.21
CA ALA A 160 -18.89 -5.81 4.67
C ALA A 160 -18.74 -7.19 5.36
N VAL A 161 -17.68 -7.94 5.03
CA VAL A 161 -17.40 -9.29 5.56
C VAL A 161 -16.73 -9.23 6.94
N ALA A 162 -15.61 -8.51 7.05
CA ALA A 162 -14.87 -8.32 8.31
C ALA A 162 -15.54 -7.27 9.20
N GLY A 163 -16.31 -6.37 8.61
CA GLY A 163 -17.01 -5.32 9.31
C GLY A 163 -17.15 -4.04 8.52
N VAL A 164 -17.57 -3.00 9.22
CA VAL A 164 -17.81 -1.65 8.69
C VAL A 164 -17.10 -0.62 9.55
N VAL A 165 -16.47 0.34 8.91
CA VAL A 165 -15.87 1.52 9.56
C VAL A 165 -16.50 2.77 8.97
N ASN A 166 -17.22 3.52 9.80
CA ASN A 166 -17.98 4.70 9.39
C ASN A 166 -17.37 5.96 10.00
N PHE A 167 -16.92 6.86 9.14
CA PHE A 167 -16.44 8.19 9.50
C PHE A 167 -17.64 9.14 9.58
N VAL A 168 -17.95 9.62 10.78
CA VAL A 168 -19.10 10.49 11.02
C VAL A 168 -18.60 11.92 11.21
N PRO A 169 -18.86 12.83 10.25
CA PRO A 169 -18.44 14.23 10.36
C PRO A 169 -19.42 15.06 11.18
N TYR A 170 -18.99 16.27 11.57
CA TYR A 170 -19.89 17.27 12.11
C TYR A 170 -20.94 17.67 11.07
N LYS A 171 -22.22 17.59 11.42
CA LYS A 171 -23.36 18.05 10.63
C LYS A 171 -23.80 19.45 11.02
N SER A 172 -23.63 19.81 12.28
CA SER A 172 -23.83 21.16 12.86
C SER A 172 -22.58 21.54 13.67
N TYR A 173 -22.29 22.82 13.72
CA TYR A 173 -21.22 23.39 14.51
C TYR A 173 -21.52 24.89 14.71
N ASP A 174 -21.22 25.47 15.88
CA ASP A 174 -21.37 26.88 16.10
C ASP A 174 -20.03 27.54 16.43
N GLY A 175 -19.64 28.52 15.63
CA GLY A 175 -18.38 29.23 15.76
C GLY A 175 -17.29 28.88 14.75
N LEU A 176 -16.06 29.25 15.08
CA LEU A 176 -14.86 29.01 14.24
C LEU A 176 -13.74 28.40 15.08
N LYS A 177 -13.32 27.20 14.75
CA LYS A 177 -12.09 26.57 15.28
C LYS A 177 -10.99 26.63 14.23
N VAL A 178 -9.82 27.09 14.60
CA VAL A 178 -8.62 27.05 13.75
C VAL A 178 -7.53 26.25 14.47
N GLU A 179 -6.85 25.41 13.77
CA GLU A 179 -5.81 24.56 14.33
C GLU A 179 -4.56 24.53 13.47
N THR A 180 -3.40 24.51 14.12
CA THR A 180 -2.11 24.27 13.49
C THR A 180 -1.38 23.14 14.20
N TYR A 181 -0.71 22.32 13.40
CA TYR A 181 0.05 21.17 13.88
C TYR A 181 1.42 21.14 13.21
N ALA A 182 2.43 20.78 13.99
CA ALA A 182 3.78 20.55 13.48
C ALA A 182 4.41 19.37 14.21
N GLU A 183 5.04 18.48 13.48
CA GLU A 183 5.83 17.38 14.02
C GLU A 183 7.18 17.26 13.35
N GLY A 184 8.10 16.57 14.02
CA GLY A 184 9.39 16.21 13.45
C GLY A 184 10.00 15.06 14.23
N ASP A 185 10.84 14.28 13.54
CA ASP A 185 11.61 13.26 14.23
C ASP A 185 12.71 13.88 15.12
N ALA A 186 13.09 13.16 16.17
CA ALA A 186 14.06 13.66 17.14
C ALA A 186 15.47 13.91 16.57
N ARG A 187 15.77 13.37 15.38
CA ARG A 187 17.04 13.56 14.67
C ARG A 187 17.03 14.81 13.76
N GLY A 188 15.84 15.28 13.39
CA GLY A 188 15.63 16.44 12.53
C GLY A 188 15.75 16.16 11.03
N ASP A 189 15.57 14.91 10.64
CA ASP A 189 15.62 14.44 9.24
C ASP A 189 14.24 14.45 8.58
N TYR A 190 13.16 14.44 9.37
CA TYR A 190 11.77 14.46 8.92
C TYR A 190 10.97 15.54 9.63
N ASP A 191 10.06 16.19 8.90
CA ASP A 191 9.08 17.13 9.43
C ASP A 191 7.76 17.08 8.67
N GLU A 192 6.67 17.35 9.41
CA GLU A 192 5.34 17.47 8.86
C GLU A 192 4.61 18.66 9.48
N HIS A 193 3.80 19.36 8.67
CA HIS A 193 3.01 20.51 9.08
C HIS A 193 1.59 20.42 8.57
N SER A 194 0.63 20.84 9.40
CA SER A 194 -0.78 20.97 9.01
C SER A 194 -1.38 22.26 9.54
N ALA A 195 -2.30 22.81 8.77
CA ALA A 195 -3.18 23.89 9.20
C ALA A 195 -4.61 23.53 8.78
N GLN A 196 -5.57 23.73 9.69
CA GLN A 196 -6.96 23.38 9.42
C GLN A 196 -7.92 24.36 10.12
N PHE A 197 -9.15 24.41 9.61
CA PHE A 197 -10.24 25.17 10.21
C PHE A 197 -11.56 24.42 10.11
N LEU A 198 -12.43 24.67 11.05
CA LEU A 198 -13.82 24.25 11.08
C LEU A 198 -14.67 25.46 11.43
N TRP A 199 -15.63 25.79 10.59
CA TRP A 199 -16.58 26.85 10.80
C TRP A 199 -17.99 26.31 10.66
N GLY A 200 -18.91 26.77 11.53
CA GLY A 200 -20.30 26.45 11.43
C GLY A 200 -21.16 27.60 11.94
N GLY A 201 -22.41 27.57 11.52
CA GLY A 201 -23.41 28.55 11.93
C GLY A 201 -24.56 28.65 10.93
N ASP A 202 -25.59 29.39 11.33
CA ASP A 202 -26.83 29.56 10.56
C ASP A 202 -26.73 30.72 9.58
N ILE A 203 -27.12 30.47 8.34
CA ILE A 203 -27.36 31.51 7.32
C ILE A 203 -28.83 31.47 6.94
N GLY A 204 -29.65 32.25 7.64
CA GLY A 204 -31.10 32.25 7.52
C GLY A 204 -31.70 30.97 8.14
N GLU A 205 -32.24 30.09 7.33
CA GLU A 205 -32.85 28.82 7.75
C GLU A 205 -31.95 27.63 7.38
N ILE A 206 -30.71 27.89 7.03
CA ILE A 206 -29.75 26.87 6.63
C ILE A 206 -28.63 26.82 7.65
N ASP A 207 -28.45 25.67 8.29
CA ASP A 207 -27.27 25.37 9.09
C ASP A 207 -26.14 24.92 8.15
N ILE A 208 -24.97 25.51 8.30
CA ILE A 208 -23.81 25.27 7.41
C ILE A 208 -22.59 24.94 8.23
N VAL A 209 -21.92 23.84 7.85
CA VAL A 209 -20.58 23.47 8.33
C VAL A 209 -19.61 23.48 7.18
N VAL A 210 -18.46 24.12 7.37
CA VAL A 210 -17.35 24.14 6.40
C VAL A 210 -16.05 23.85 7.12
N ALA A 211 -15.25 22.94 6.56
CA ALA A 211 -13.92 22.65 7.09
C ALA A 211 -12.90 22.56 5.96
N GLY A 212 -11.66 22.92 6.29
CA GLY A 212 -10.54 22.79 5.37
C GLY A 212 -9.26 22.38 6.08
N GLN A 213 -8.42 21.62 5.40
CA GLN A 213 -7.11 21.20 5.89
C GLN A 213 -6.07 21.29 4.77
N PHE A 214 -4.91 21.84 5.11
CA PHE A 214 -3.69 21.77 4.34
C PHE A 214 -2.65 20.97 5.13
N ARG A 215 -1.96 20.06 4.48
CA ARG A 215 -0.94 19.21 5.09
C ARG A 215 0.25 19.04 4.17
N GLN A 216 1.45 19.05 4.72
CA GLN A 216 2.71 18.85 3.98
C GLN A 216 3.71 18.09 4.85
N ALA A 217 4.37 17.08 4.27
CA ALA A 217 5.43 16.31 4.90
C ALA A 217 6.70 16.34 4.03
N SER A 218 7.86 16.38 4.68
CA SER A 218 9.15 16.27 4.03
C SER A 218 9.50 14.82 3.70
N ARG A 219 10.53 14.63 2.88
CA ARG A 219 11.11 13.32 2.61
C ARG A 219 11.94 12.86 3.80
N LEU A 220 11.86 11.56 4.15
CA LEU A 220 12.85 10.84 4.94
C LEU A 220 13.53 9.83 4.02
N ALA A 221 14.78 10.07 3.67
CA ALA A 221 15.53 9.13 2.84
C ALA A 221 15.97 7.90 3.64
N TRP A 222 16.12 6.77 2.96
CA TRP A 222 16.55 5.53 3.61
C TRP A 222 17.96 5.62 4.22
N ASP A 223 18.88 6.29 3.55
CA ASP A 223 20.25 6.46 4.02
C ASP A 223 20.37 7.37 5.25
N GLU A 224 19.33 8.11 5.61
CA GLU A 224 19.21 8.83 6.88
C GLU A 224 18.92 7.89 8.07
N ARG A 225 18.65 6.61 7.79
CA ARG A 225 18.49 5.52 8.77
C ARG A 225 19.45 4.36 8.48
N PRO A 226 20.76 4.58 8.62
CA PRO A 226 21.76 3.58 8.27
C PRO A 226 21.62 2.27 9.05
N GLU A 227 21.08 2.32 10.25
CA GLU A 227 20.76 1.15 11.06
C GLU A 227 19.72 0.23 10.39
N LEU A 228 18.81 0.77 9.59
CA LEU A 228 17.81 0.02 8.84
C LEU A 228 18.33 -0.36 7.44
N ALA A 229 18.98 0.57 6.76
CA ALA A 229 19.49 0.39 5.43
C ALA A 229 20.42 -0.83 5.29
N ASN A 230 21.21 -1.13 6.33
CA ASN A 230 22.14 -2.29 6.33
C ASN A 230 21.44 -3.64 6.54
N SER A 231 20.16 -3.67 6.83
CA SER A 231 19.41 -4.93 7.06
C SER A 231 18.54 -5.35 5.88
N SER A 232 18.42 -4.51 4.86
CA SER A 232 17.58 -4.80 3.70
C SER A 232 18.17 -5.87 2.77
N LEU A 233 17.29 -6.80 2.34
CA LEU A 233 17.59 -7.80 1.29
C LEU A 233 17.45 -7.28 -0.14
N SER A 234 17.27 -6.00 -0.32
CA SER A 234 16.89 -5.38 -1.58
C SER A 234 18.05 -5.30 -2.56
N PHE A 235 18.40 -6.45 -3.14
CA PHE A 235 19.39 -6.51 -4.21
C PHE A 235 18.77 -6.94 -5.51
N SER A 236 19.07 -6.21 -6.58
CA SER A 236 18.77 -6.68 -7.93
C SER A 236 19.99 -7.32 -8.56
N SER A 237 19.76 -8.34 -9.39
CA SER A 237 20.77 -8.84 -10.32
C SER A 237 20.95 -7.93 -11.53
N GLN A 238 20.16 -6.89 -11.63
CA GLN A 238 20.21 -5.88 -12.69
C GLN A 238 20.73 -4.60 -12.09
N ALA A 239 21.96 -4.27 -12.36
CA ALA A 239 22.69 -3.17 -11.80
C ALA A 239 23.02 -2.10 -12.85
N ASN A 240 23.46 -0.95 -12.39
CA ASN A 240 24.24 0.00 -13.15
C ASN A 240 25.47 0.32 -12.30
N PRO A 241 26.65 -0.08 -12.72
CA PRO A 241 27.03 -0.64 -14.05
C PRO A 241 26.40 -2.02 -14.32
N GLY A 242 26.21 -2.32 -15.61
CA GLY A 242 25.52 -3.49 -16.08
C GLY A 242 26.39 -4.74 -16.19
N THR A 243 25.77 -5.79 -16.70
CA THR A 243 26.42 -7.06 -17.05
C THR A 243 26.19 -7.34 -18.55
N TYR A 244 27.19 -7.86 -19.20
CA TYR A 244 27.21 -8.00 -20.65
C TYR A 244 27.69 -9.40 -21.09
N TRP A 245 27.23 -9.83 -22.24
CA TRP A 245 27.74 -10.98 -22.94
C TRP A 245 28.88 -10.53 -23.85
N VAL A 246 30.12 -10.91 -23.51
CA VAL A 246 31.35 -10.57 -24.22
C VAL A 246 31.75 -11.78 -25.08
N PRO A 247 32.03 -11.60 -26.39
CA PRO A 247 32.43 -12.68 -27.25
C PRO A 247 33.77 -13.32 -26.82
N ASP A 248 33.84 -14.64 -26.86
CA ASP A 248 35.07 -15.36 -26.57
C ASP A 248 35.86 -15.64 -27.88
N ARG A 249 37.17 -15.39 -27.82
CA ARG A 249 38.06 -15.57 -28.99
C ARG A 249 39.11 -16.66 -28.75
N GLY A 250 39.41 -17.40 -29.81
CA GLY A 250 40.47 -18.40 -29.81
C GLY A 250 41.90 -17.81 -29.72
N ALA A 251 42.89 -18.65 -29.70
CA ALA A 251 44.30 -18.23 -29.70
C ALA A 251 44.72 -17.49 -30.98
N ASP A 252 44.00 -17.72 -32.05
CA ASP A 252 44.14 -17.07 -33.36
C ASP A 252 43.39 -15.68 -33.43
N GLY A 253 42.66 -15.32 -32.39
CA GLY A 253 41.89 -14.09 -32.34
C GLY A 253 40.54 -14.20 -33.00
N LEU A 254 40.16 -15.36 -33.56
CA LEU A 254 38.86 -15.57 -34.16
C LEU A 254 37.82 -15.88 -33.10
N TYR A 255 36.55 -15.44 -33.35
CA TYR A 255 35.44 -15.75 -32.49
C TYR A 255 35.17 -17.26 -32.42
N THR A 256 34.99 -17.78 -31.19
CA THR A 256 34.79 -19.22 -30.94
C THR A 256 33.35 -19.70 -31.12
N GLY A 257 32.39 -18.78 -31.15
CA GLY A 257 30.95 -19.10 -31.07
C GLY A 257 30.38 -18.96 -29.65
N ASP A 258 31.24 -18.85 -28.65
CA ASP A 258 30.86 -18.74 -27.25
C ASP A 258 30.92 -17.28 -26.74
N ARG A 259 30.25 -17.03 -25.62
CA ARG A 259 30.28 -15.73 -24.93
C ARG A 259 30.41 -15.90 -23.42
N THR A 260 31.23 -15.10 -22.82
CA THR A 260 31.34 -15.03 -21.35
C THR A 260 30.54 -13.86 -20.80
N ARG A 261 29.77 -14.13 -19.76
CA ARG A 261 29.04 -13.07 -19.04
C ARG A 261 29.98 -12.32 -18.10
N LEU A 262 30.16 -11.03 -18.33
CA LEU A 262 31.05 -10.18 -17.54
C LEU A 262 30.32 -8.93 -17.09
N ALA A 263 30.55 -8.51 -15.85
CA ALA A 263 30.10 -7.23 -15.36
C ALA A 263 31.09 -6.12 -15.76
N ASP A 264 30.59 -4.91 -15.89
CA ASP A 264 31.38 -3.71 -16.09
C ASP A 264 32.45 -3.55 -15.00
N LEU A 265 33.64 -3.08 -15.38
CA LEU A 265 34.75 -2.87 -14.46
C LEU A 265 34.48 -1.81 -13.39
N GLY A 266 33.49 -0.95 -13.58
CA GLY A 266 33.02 0.02 -12.59
C GLY A 266 32.19 -0.59 -11.44
N CYS A 267 31.91 -1.91 -11.49
CA CYS A 267 31.28 -2.63 -10.38
C CYS A 267 32.22 -2.64 -9.15
N GLY A 268 31.74 -2.24 -7.99
CA GLY A 268 32.55 -2.14 -6.78
C GLY A 268 32.79 -3.48 -6.10
N ASP A 269 33.84 -3.55 -5.25
CA ASP A 269 34.23 -4.79 -4.59
C ASP A 269 33.35 -5.14 -3.38
N SER A 270 32.76 -4.15 -2.70
CA SER A 270 31.93 -4.41 -1.54
C SER A 270 30.82 -3.38 -1.38
N ARG A 271 29.82 -3.78 -0.61
CA ARG A 271 28.68 -2.96 -0.16
C ARG A 271 28.97 -2.27 1.17
N ASP A 272 30.19 -2.33 1.67
CA ASP A 272 30.53 -1.80 2.97
C ASP A 272 30.24 -0.29 3.04
N ARG A 273 29.52 0.12 4.06
CA ARG A 273 29.40 1.53 4.40
C ARG A 273 30.70 1.99 5.02
N LEU A 274 31.17 3.13 4.58
CA LEU A 274 32.29 3.82 5.21
C LEU A 274 31.87 4.28 6.62
N GLN A 275 32.86 4.62 7.47
CA GLN A 275 32.61 5.07 8.85
C GLN A 275 31.72 6.32 8.94
N ASP A 276 31.61 7.08 7.85
CA ASP A 276 30.77 8.26 7.73
C ASP A 276 29.32 7.93 7.29
N GLY A 277 29.00 6.64 7.09
CA GLY A 277 27.68 6.17 6.65
C GLY A 277 27.50 6.13 5.14
N THR A 278 28.46 6.58 4.35
CA THR A 278 28.40 6.48 2.88
C THR A 278 28.71 5.06 2.40
N ILE A 279 28.16 4.69 1.24
CA ILE A 279 28.45 3.40 0.63
C ILE A 279 29.73 3.49 -0.17
N ALA A 280 30.63 2.51 0.00
CA ALA A 280 31.92 2.48 -0.70
C ALA A 280 31.76 2.32 -2.22
N SER A 281 30.67 1.66 -2.66
CA SER A 281 30.30 1.55 -4.07
C SER A 281 28.84 1.96 -4.26
N PRO A 282 28.55 3.21 -4.65
CA PRO A 282 27.19 3.71 -4.75
C PRO A 282 26.41 3.19 -5.95
N THR A 283 27.03 2.47 -6.88
CA THR A 283 26.39 2.04 -8.13
C THR A 283 26.07 0.58 -8.20
N GLY A 284 26.86 -0.25 -7.56
CA GLY A 284 26.70 -1.70 -7.62
C GLY A 284 27.92 -2.39 -7.07
N PHE A 285 27.78 -3.64 -6.76
CA PHE A 285 28.84 -4.45 -6.15
C PHE A 285 28.89 -5.82 -6.77
N TRP A 286 30.09 -6.41 -6.75
CA TRP A 286 30.33 -7.74 -7.28
C TRP A 286 29.50 -8.79 -6.56
N SER A 287 28.78 -9.60 -7.32
CA SER A 287 28.22 -10.85 -6.81
C SER A 287 29.33 -11.77 -6.32
N ARG A 288 29.02 -12.61 -5.33
CA ARG A 288 29.98 -13.61 -4.82
C ARG A 288 29.45 -15.03 -5.00
N ASN A 289 30.37 -15.93 -5.27
CA ASN A 289 30.12 -17.36 -5.32
C ASN A 289 29.86 -17.93 -3.92
N ALA A 290 29.47 -19.19 -3.83
CA ALA A 290 29.21 -19.88 -2.58
C ALA A 290 30.44 -19.97 -1.65
N ASP A 291 31.65 -19.97 -2.22
CA ASP A 291 32.94 -19.96 -1.50
C ASP A 291 33.39 -18.56 -1.05
N GLY A 292 32.62 -17.51 -1.34
CA GLY A 292 32.92 -16.11 -1.03
C GLY A 292 33.81 -15.40 -2.06
N SER A 293 34.27 -16.07 -3.10
CA SER A 293 35.04 -15.45 -4.19
C SER A 293 34.15 -14.52 -5.03
N ILE A 294 34.75 -13.50 -5.67
CA ILE A 294 34.04 -12.60 -6.57
C ILE A 294 33.53 -13.36 -7.79
N ASN A 295 32.28 -13.17 -8.15
CA ASN A 295 31.70 -13.61 -9.42
C ASN A 295 31.83 -12.46 -10.45
N PRO A 296 32.77 -12.47 -11.34
CA PRO A 296 32.96 -11.40 -12.31
C PRO A 296 31.84 -11.32 -13.36
N GLY A 297 30.97 -12.31 -13.43
CA GLY A 297 29.84 -12.37 -14.37
C GLY A 297 28.57 -11.67 -13.87
N LEU A 298 28.57 -11.02 -12.68
CA LEU A 298 27.37 -10.42 -12.16
C LEU A 298 27.65 -9.24 -11.22
N CYS A 299 27.16 -8.08 -11.60
CA CYS A 299 27.05 -6.91 -10.74
C CYS A 299 25.65 -6.84 -10.11
N ARG A 300 25.56 -6.43 -8.84
CA ARG A 300 24.31 -6.28 -8.11
C ARG A 300 24.05 -4.83 -7.78
N PHE A 301 22.78 -4.47 -7.73
CA PHE A 301 22.31 -3.14 -7.38
C PHE A 301 21.60 -3.19 -6.02
N GLU A 302 21.79 -2.14 -5.24
CA GLU A 302 21.07 -1.96 -3.99
C GLU A 302 19.96 -0.93 -4.16
N PHE A 303 18.75 -1.29 -3.75
CA PHE A 303 17.59 -0.39 -3.81
C PHE A 303 17.63 0.70 -2.73
N GLY A 304 18.14 0.37 -1.54
CA GLY A 304 18.06 1.23 -0.37
C GLY A 304 18.54 2.65 -0.58
N ASP A 305 19.58 2.86 -1.37
CA ASP A 305 20.16 4.19 -1.62
C ASP A 305 19.28 5.11 -2.47
N ASN A 306 18.27 4.56 -3.11
CA ASN A 306 17.38 5.30 -3.99
C ASN A 306 15.98 5.49 -3.40
N HIS A 307 15.64 4.72 -2.37
CA HIS A 307 14.31 4.76 -1.77
C HIS A 307 14.20 5.75 -0.63
N SER A 308 12.97 6.08 -0.28
CA SER A 308 12.62 6.83 0.91
C SER A 308 11.98 5.88 1.93
N LEU A 309 12.18 6.13 3.22
CA LEU A 309 11.33 5.58 4.29
C LEU A 309 9.98 6.29 4.33
N ARG A 310 9.98 7.59 3.99
CA ARG A 310 8.79 8.41 3.80
C ARG A 310 8.99 9.30 2.58
N ASN A 311 8.08 9.25 1.64
CA ASN A 311 8.07 10.15 0.51
C ASN A 311 7.51 11.54 0.89
N PRO A 312 7.97 12.64 0.25
CA PRO A 312 7.36 13.93 0.45
C PRO A 312 5.92 13.92 -0.06
N TYR A 313 5.06 14.53 0.70
CA TYR A 313 3.62 14.46 0.52
C TYR A 313 2.98 15.81 0.78
N SER A 314 1.90 16.10 0.06
CA SER A 314 1.01 17.23 0.36
C SER A 314 -0.43 16.84 0.12
N SER A 315 -1.33 17.33 0.96
CA SER A 315 -2.76 17.18 0.76
C SER A 315 -3.54 18.44 1.09
N ASN A 316 -4.66 18.60 0.40
CA ASN A 316 -5.64 19.63 0.65
C ASN A 316 -6.99 18.96 0.74
N HIS A 317 -7.70 19.18 1.84
CA HIS A 317 -9.03 18.63 2.07
C HIS A 317 -10.00 19.77 2.29
N PHE A 318 -11.19 19.60 1.77
CA PHE A 318 -12.33 20.49 1.98
C PHE A 318 -13.57 19.65 2.27
N TYR A 319 -14.37 20.08 3.21
CA TYR A 319 -15.63 19.44 3.60
C TYR A 319 -16.70 20.53 3.80
N THR A 320 -17.93 20.22 3.45
CA THR A 320 -19.09 21.04 3.77
C THR A 320 -20.30 20.18 4.04
N ASN A 321 -21.13 20.60 4.98
CA ASN A 321 -22.48 20.12 5.20
C ASN A 321 -23.43 21.32 5.24
N MET A 322 -24.63 21.17 4.65
CA MET A 322 -25.68 22.17 4.67
C MET A 322 -26.98 21.46 4.97
N THR A 323 -27.69 21.90 6.00
CA THR A 323 -28.98 21.36 6.43
C THR A 323 -30.02 22.42 6.37
N TYR A 324 -31.17 22.15 5.77
CA TYR A 324 -32.31 23.03 5.65
C TYR A 324 -33.58 22.32 6.15
N GLU A 325 -34.14 22.77 7.25
CA GLU A 325 -35.41 22.31 7.79
C GLU A 325 -36.56 23.03 7.07
N ALA A 326 -37.06 22.41 6.02
CA ALA A 326 -38.13 22.99 5.21
C ALA A 326 -39.46 23.00 5.94
N SER A 327 -39.68 22.10 6.89
CA SER A 327 -40.77 22.05 7.86
C SER A 327 -40.41 21.07 8.98
N ASP A 328 -41.25 21.01 10.04
CA ASP A 328 -41.09 20.02 11.13
C ASP A 328 -41.07 18.55 10.61
N ASP A 329 -41.57 18.30 9.41
CA ASP A 329 -41.71 16.99 8.80
C ASP A 329 -40.76 16.77 7.60
N LEU A 330 -39.92 17.75 7.21
CA LEU A 330 -39.09 17.68 6.00
C LEU A 330 -37.74 18.38 6.17
N THR A 331 -36.67 17.59 6.14
CA THR A 331 -35.29 18.06 6.16
C THR A 331 -34.62 17.74 4.84
N LEU A 332 -33.94 18.74 4.28
CA LEU A 332 -33.09 18.60 3.09
C LEU A 332 -31.63 18.82 3.51
N SER A 333 -30.73 17.97 3.12
CA SER A 333 -29.31 18.19 3.37
C SER A 333 -28.44 17.92 2.17
N PHE A 334 -27.32 18.64 2.13
CA PHE A 334 -26.22 18.46 1.19
C PHE A 334 -24.93 18.27 1.95
N GLN A 335 -24.21 17.22 1.65
CA GLN A 335 -22.89 16.95 2.19
C GLN A 335 -21.90 16.78 1.03
N GLY A 336 -20.69 17.30 1.17
CA GLY A 336 -19.69 17.11 0.15
C GLY A 336 -18.27 17.25 0.66
N PHE A 337 -17.34 16.54 0.00
CA PHE A 337 -15.92 16.75 0.22
C PHE A 337 -15.12 16.75 -1.09
N LEU A 338 -13.99 17.39 -1.04
CA LEU A 338 -12.98 17.41 -2.10
C LEU A 338 -11.60 17.25 -1.47
N THR A 339 -10.87 16.25 -1.88
CA THR A 339 -9.50 16.02 -1.43
C THR A 339 -8.56 15.93 -2.65
N LYS A 340 -7.45 16.64 -2.55
CA LYS A 340 -6.32 16.48 -3.46
C LYS A 340 -5.10 16.04 -2.68
N MET A 341 -4.52 14.92 -3.08
CA MET A 341 -3.27 14.39 -2.54
C MET A 341 -2.21 14.42 -3.63
N SER A 342 -0.98 14.78 -3.29
CA SER A 342 0.16 14.74 -4.20
C SER A 342 1.37 14.18 -3.47
N GLN A 343 2.06 13.27 -4.13
CA GLN A 343 3.24 12.58 -3.60
C GLN A 343 4.30 12.49 -4.68
N THR A 344 5.55 12.60 -4.29
CA THR A 344 6.69 12.29 -5.16
C THR A 344 7.37 11.03 -4.68
N ASN A 345 7.35 9.98 -5.48
CA ASN A 345 7.97 8.71 -5.15
C ASN A 345 9.45 8.74 -5.55
N TYR A 346 10.31 8.41 -4.60
CA TYR A 346 11.73 8.20 -4.82
C TYR A 346 11.99 6.69 -4.83
N GLY A 347 12.35 6.18 -5.98
CA GLY A 347 12.65 4.78 -6.17
C GLY A 347 13.88 4.57 -7.04
N SER A 348 14.30 3.34 -7.20
CA SER A 348 15.29 3.00 -8.19
C SER A 348 14.69 3.18 -9.59
N THR A 349 15.51 3.61 -10.54
CA THR A 349 15.12 3.53 -11.95
C THR A 349 14.71 2.10 -12.28
N SER A 350 13.71 1.97 -13.14
CA SER A 350 13.23 0.67 -13.56
C SER A 350 14.31 -0.12 -14.32
N ASN A 351 14.07 -1.29 -14.58
CA ASN A 351 14.87 -2.43 -14.83
C ASN A 351 14.54 -3.09 -16.18
N PRO A 352 14.74 -2.42 -17.32
CA PRO A 352 14.27 -2.96 -18.59
C PRO A 352 15.19 -4.01 -19.18
N GLY A 353 16.35 -4.17 -18.65
CA GLY A 353 17.38 -4.87 -19.39
C GLY A 353 17.60 -6.29 -18.94
N ASN A 354 16.80 -7.23 -19.35
CA ASN A 354 17.25 -8.62 -19.35
C ASN A 354 17.40 -9.14 -20.80
N ALA A 355 18.19 -10.20 -20.94
CA ALA A 355 18.48 -10.84 -22.23
C ALA A 355 17.25 -11.45 -22.94
N ARG A 356 16.05 -11.21 -22.42
CA ARG A 356 14.76 -11.68 -22.96
C ARG A 356 13.95 -10.57 -23.63
N ALA A 357 14.41 -9.33 -23.56
CA ALA A 357 13.89 -8.28 -24.41
C ALA A 357 14.06 -8.71 -25.88
N ILE A 358 13.08 -8.43 -26.71
CA ILE A 358 13.01 -8.90 -28.09
C ILE A 358 14.19 -8.39 -28.91
N GLU A 359 14.63 -7.19 -28.62
CA GLU A 359 15.79 -6.56 -29.21
C GLU A 359 16.78 -6.24 -28.09
N VAL A 360 17.70 -7.20 -27.85
CA VAL A 360 18.76 -6.98 -26.86
C VAL A 360 19.78 -6.02 -27.47
N PRO A 361 19.98 -4.83 -26.88
CA PRO A 361 20.94 -3.86 -27.41
C PRO A 361 22.35 -4.45 -27.49
N VAL A 362 22.99 -4.23 -28.63
CA VAL A 362 24.40 -4.52 -28.87
C VAL A 362 25.18 -3.22 -28.83
N PHE A 363 26.10 -3.10 -27.90
CA PHE A 363 26.98 -1.94 -27.78
C PHE A 363 28.24 -2.19 -28.61
N ARG A 364 28.48 -1.30 -29.57
CA ARG A 364 29.59 -1.43 -30.50
C ARG A 364 30.95 -1.39 -29.80
N GLY A 365 31.93 -2.17 -30.32
CA GLY A 365 33.32 -2.13 -29.88
C GLY A 365 33.97 -0.75 -30.02
N THR A 366 33.44 0.09 -30.86
CA THR A 366 33.87 1.50 -31.03
C THR A 366 33.22 2.46 -30.04
N HIS A 367 32.28 2.01 -29.20
CA HIS A 367 31.62 2.88 -28.22
C HIS A 367 32.65 3.43 -27.19
N PRO A 368 32.74 4.77 -26.99
CA PRO A 368 33.81 5.37 -26.22
C PRO A 368 33.83 5.00 -24.74
N GLY A 369 32.72 4.50 -24.19
CA GLY A 369 32.63 4.03 -22.78
C GLY A 369 32.79 2.52 -22.62
N ASN A 370 32.92 1.75 -23.70
CA ASN A 370 32.98 0.27 -23.62
C ASN A 370 34.30 -0.19 -23.01
N PRO A 371 34.31 -0.88 -21.84
CA PRO A 371 35.54 -1.29 -21.17
C PRO A 371 36.09 -2.66 -21.61
N PHE A 372 35.39 -3.40 -22.47
CA PHE A 372 35.71 -4.78 -22.79
C PHE A 372 36.66 -4.87 -23.97
N LEU A 373 37.93 -4.85 -23.66
CA LEU A 373 38.99 -4.94 -24.64
C LEU A 373 39.01 -6.30 -25.34
N ALA A 374 39.13 -6.32 -26.70
CA ALA A 374 39.28 -7.51 -27.48
C ALA A 374 40.59 -8.22 -27.16
N LYS A 375 40.55 -9.50 -26.75
CA LYS A 375 41.67 -10.33 -26.37
C LYS A 375 41.54 -11.74 -26.95
N ASN A 376 42.71 -12.38 -27.27
CA ASN A 376 42.70 -13.80 -27.58
C ASN A 376 42.71 -14.67 -26.31
N ALA A 377 42.62 -16.00 -26.47
CA ALA A 377 42.64 -16.98 -25.36
C ALA A 377 43.94 -16.93 -24.53
N ALA A 378 45.03 -16.39 -25.06
CA ALA A 378 46.29 -16.18 -24.36
C ALA A 378 46.31 -14.86 -23.58
N GLY A 379 45.21 -14.09 -23.57
CA GLY A 379 45.13 -12.80 -22.92
C GLY A 379 45.84 -11.66 -23.66
N GLN A 380 46.34 -11.91 -24.86
CA GLN A 380 46.95 -10.89 -25.68
C GLN A 380 45.87 -10.00 -26.33
N GLN A 381 46.10 -8.71 -26.29
CA GLN A 381 45.19 -7.74 -26.86
C GLN A 381 45.18 -7.78 -28.38
N LEU A 382 44.00 -7.64 -28.95
CA LEU A 382 43.77 -7.60 -30.38
C LEU A 382 43.48 -6.17 -30.85
N TYR A 383 43.80 -5.88 -32.10
CA TYR A 383 43.61 -4.57 -32.71
C TYR A 383 42.77 -4.70 -33.99
N GLY A 384 41.97 -3.70 -34.30
CA GLY A 384 41.19 -3.65 -35.51
C GLY A 384 42.05 -3.52 -36.76
N VAL A 385 41.62 -4.12 -37.85
CA VAL A 385 42.26 -3.99 -39.16
C VAL A 385 41.54 -2.93 -39.96
N ASP A 386 42.23 -1.91 -40.42
CA ASP A 386 41.76 -0.94 -41.39
C ASP A 386 42.34 -1.29 -42.74
N ALA A 387 41.64 -2.07 -43.55
CA ALA A 387 42.08 -2.52 -44.84
C ALA A 387 41.71 -1.53 -45.96
N ASN A 388 40.70 -0.70 -45.73
CA ASN A 388 40.23 0.27 -46.70
C ASN A 388 40.91 1.66 -46.56
N GLY A 389 41.60 1.88 -45.44
CA GLY A 389 42.38 3.13 -45.19
C GLY A 389 41.55 4.33 -44.80
N ASP A 390 40.32 4.15 -44.30
CA ASP A 390 39.47 5.22 -43.85
C ASP A 390 39.69 5.66 -42.39
N GLY A 391 40.59 5.00 -41.71
CA GLY A 391 40.95 5.27 -40.31
C GLY A 391 40.05 4.58 -39.26
N LEU A 392 39.14 3.71 -39.72
CA LEU A 392 38.24 2.95 -38.83
C LEU A 392 38.51 1.45 -38.91
N PRO A 393 38.25 0.67 -37.88
CA PRO A 393 38.31 -0.79 -37.94
C PRO A 393 37.25 -1.34 -38.88
N ASP A 394 37.69 -2.15 -39.87
CA ASP A 394 36.79 -2.81 -40.81
C ASP A 394 36.01 -3.95 -40.13
N ARG A 395 34.80 -4.16 -40.63
CA ARG A 395 34.00 -5.34 -40.31
C ARG A 395 34.14 -6.40 -41.42
N GLY A 396 34.15 -7.66 -41.04
CA GLY A 396 34.11 -8.80 -41.96
C GLY A 396 32.72 -8.99 -42.58
N THR A 397 32.53 -10.12 -43.22
CA THR A 397 31.30 -10.50 -43.90
C THR A 397 30.46 -11.52 -43.13
N GLN A 398 30.85 -11.84 -41.91
CA GLN A 398 30.21 -12.87 -41.05
C GLN A 398 29.84 -12.30 -39.72
N ASP A 399 28.67 -12.69 -39.25
CA ASP A 399 28.16 -12.46 -37.90
C ASP A 399 28.20 -13.80 -37.16
N LEU A 400 29.36 -14.17 -36.65
CA LEU A 400 29.59 -15.47 -36.00
C LEU A 400 29.05 -15.50 -34.59
N ASN A 401 28.93 -14.32 -33.96
CA ASN A 401 28.45 -14.21 -32.61
C ASN A 401 26.90 -14.01 -32.53
N ASN A 402 26.26 -13.93 -33.72
CA ASN A 402 24.81 -13.80 -33.88
C ASN A 402 24.20 -12.63 -33.07
N ASP A 403 24.86 -11.46 -33.14
CA ASP A 403 24.42 -10.24 -32.49
C ASP A 403 23.74 -9.24 -33.44
N GLY A 404 23.64 -9.59 -34.69
CA GLY A 404 23.07 -8.76 -35.76
C GLY A 404 24.06 -7.79 -36.41
N LEU A 405 25.34 -7.79 -36.00
CA LEU A 405 26.40 -7.00 -36.57
C LEU A 405 27.47 -7.93 -37.16
N MET A 406 28.11 -7.49 -38.25
CA MET A 406 29.28 -8.22 -38.77
C MET A 406 30.44 -8.08 -37.79
N ASP A 407 31.12 -9.18 -37.49
CA ASP A 407 32.32 -9.21 -36.61
C ASP A 407 33.43 -8.32 -37.15
N TYR A 408 34.23 -7.71 -36.24
CA TYR A 408 35.40 -6.96 -36.65
C TYR A 408 36.53 -7.86 -37.20
N LEU A 409 37.21 -7.34 -38.20
CA LEU A 409 38.48 -7.91 -38.64
C LEU A 409 39.56 -7.56 -37.60
N LEU A 410 39.99 -8.55 -36.83
CA LEU A 410 40.97 -8.37 -35.78
C LEU A 410 42.29 -9.10 -36.13
N GLY A 411 43.39 -8.48 -35.81
CA GLY A 411 44.71 -9.08 -36.09
C GLY A 411 45.81 -8.55 -35.18
N PRO A 412 46.92 -9.31 -35.02
CA PRO A 412 48.10 -8.81 -34.33
C PRO A 412 48.76 -7.70 -35.15
N GLY A 413 48.91 -6.51 -34.56
CA GLY A 413 49.51 -5.36 -35.23
C GLY A 413 48.58 -4.56 -36.14
N GLY A 414 47.26 -4.77 -36.06
CA GLY A 414 46.26 -3.92 -36.73
C GLY A 414 46.20 -2.52 -36.16
N GLY A 415 45.42 -1.65 -36.79
CA GLY A 415 45.24 -0.27 -36.38
C GLY A 415 44.62 -0.14 -34.98
N LEU A 416 44.84 0.97 -34.38
CA LEU A 416 44.13 1.41 -33.16
C LEU A 416 42.76 1.90 -33.56
N ASP A 417 41.83 2.00 -32.60
CA ASP A 417 40.60 2.70 -32.81
C ASP A 417 40.90 4.20 -33.05
N MET A 418 39.88 4.96 -33.50
CA MET A 418 40.05 6.39 -33.84
C MET A 418 40.54 7.28 -32.65
N ASN A 419 40.53 6.79 -31.42
CA ASN A 419 41.11 7.44 -30.25
C ASN A 419 42.55 7.03 -29.97
N GLY A 420 43.16 6.16 -30.81
CA GLY A 420 44.48 5.61 -30.64
C GLY A 420 44.52 4.50 -29.58
N MET A 421 43.38 3.94 -29.23
CA MET A 421 43.19 2.88 -28.22
C MET A 421 42.96 1.53 -28.88
N PRO A 422 43.28 0.44 -28.22
CA PRO A 422 42.91 -0.90 -28.66
C PRO A 422 41.37 -1.04 -28.78
N LEU A 423 40.93 -1.80 -29.79
CA LEU A 423 39.52 -2.03 -30.03
C LEU A 423 38.88 -2.84 -28.87
N THR A 424 37.69 -2.44 -28.47
CA THR A 424 36.83 -3.19 -27.57
C THR A 424 35.87 -4.12 -28.32
N GLU A 425 35.30 -5.11 -27.63
CA GLU A 425 34.35 -6.04 -28.24
C GLU A 425 32.96 -5.43 -28.41
N ASP A 426 32.25 -5.87 -29.46
CA ASP A 426 30.78 -5.68 -29.48
C ASP A 426 30.16 -6.55 -28.38
N VAL A 427 29.41 -5.93 -27.45
CA VAL A 427 28.86 -6.65 -26.31
C VAL A 427 27.35 -6.56 -26.28
N LYS A 428 26.69 -7.67 -26.02
CA LYS A 428 25.25 -7.74 -25.77
C LYS A 428 24.96 -7.46 -24.32
N MET A 429 23.91 -6.73 -24.07
CA MET A 429 23.38 -6.55 -22.72
C MET A 429 22.94 -7.91 -22.15
N ALA A 430 23.37 -8.24 -20.96
CA ALA A 430 22.89 -9.40 -20.21
C ALA A 430 21.92 -9.01 -19.11
N SER A 431 22.27 -8.01 -18.32
CA SER A 431 21.39 -7.37 -17.34
C SER A 431 21.86 -5.95 -17.02
N LEU A 432 20.94 -4.99 -17.00
CA LEU A 432 21.27 -3.58 -16.87
C LEU A 432 20.10 -2.80 -16.31
N ARG A 433 20.38 -1.82 -15.42
CA ARG A 433 19.52 -0.64 -15.18
C ARG A 433 19.97 0.47 -16.10
N MET A 434 19.05 0.97 -16.93
CA MET A 434 19.43 1.83 -18.04
C MET A 434 19.92 3.21 -17.61
N LEU A 435 19.34 3.78 -16.58
CA LEU A 435 19.73 5.10 -16.09
C LEU A 435 20.15 5.02 -14.63
N ALA A 436 21.30 5.56 -14.31
CA ALA A 436 21.78 5.70 -12.94
C ALA A 436 22.79 6.84 -12.79
N LYS A 437 23.15 7.11 -11.54
CA LYS A 437 23.99 8.21 -11.07
C LYS A 437 25.24 8.53 -11.90
N HIS A 438 25.87 7.51 -12.47
CA HIS A 438 27.23 7.65 -13.02
C HIS A 438 27.23 8.03 -14.48
N ASN A 439 26.13 7.86 -15.20
CA ASN A 439 26.11 7.97 -16.65
C ASN A 439 25.64 9.35 -17.12
N THR A 440 25.27 10.25 -16.21
CA THR A 440 24.77 11.59 -16.58
C THR A 440 25.81 12.68 -16.35
N LEU A 441 25.84 13.69 -17.26
CA LEU A 441 26.75 14.84 -17.22
C LEU A 441 26.45 15.82 -16.08
N SER A 442 25.29 15.75 -15.46
CA SER A 442 24.86 16.76 -14.50
C SER A 442 25.48 16.54 -13.13
N ALA A 443 26.57 17.23 -12.86
CA ALA A 443 27.17 17.33 -11.52
C ALA A 443 26.22 17.95 -10.47
N ALA A 444 25.22 18.69 -10.87
CA ALA A 444 24.23 19.29 -9.98
C ALA A 444 23.28 18.24 -9.38
N HIS A 445 22.95 17.18 -10.10
CA HIS A 445 22.12 16.08 -9.61
C HIS A 445 22.86 15.20 -8.58
N ASN A 446 24.19 15.13 -8.66
CA ASN A 446 24.98 14.34 -7.71
C ASN A 446 25.16 15.05 -6.35
N ALA A 447 24.88 16.34 -6.27
CA ALA A 447 25.12 17.12 -5.06
C ALA A 447 23.94 17.18 -4.09
N THR A 448 22.73 16.87 -4.56
CA THR A 448 21.48 17.02 -3.78
C THR A 448 20.99 15.71 -3.17
N GLY A 449 21.58 14.55 -3.49
CA GLY A 449 21.07 13.25 -3.06
C GLY A 449 19.73 12.86 -3.70
N ASP A 450 19.20 13.72 -4.56
CA ASP A 450 17.99 13.43 -5.32
C ASP A 450 18.27 12.38 -6.40
N ASN A 451 17.23 11.65 -6.80
CA ASN A 451 17.31 10.66 -7.86
C ASN A 451 18.13 11.21 -9.03
N PRO A 452 19.31 10.62 -9.33
CA PRO A 452 20.33 11.24 -10.19
C PRO A 452 19.92 11.39 -11.64
N SER A 453 18.96 10.66 -12.08
CA SER A 453 18.38 10.78 -13.42
C SER A 453 17.32 11.89 -13.48
N GLY A 454 16.98 12.53 -12.36
CA GLY A 454 15.84 13.43 -12.26
C GLY A 454 14.50 12.72 -12.48
N LEU A 455 14.52 11.38 -12.45
CA LEU A 455 13.36 10.53 -12.64
C LEU A 455 12.67 10.37 -11.30
N GLN A 456 11.63 11.12 -11.08
CA GLN A 456 10.74 11.04 -9.93
C GLN A 456 9.34 10.74 -10.43
N ASP A 457 8.72 9.70 -9.88
CA ASP A 457 7.31 9.46 -10.17
C ASP A 457 6.47 10.42 -9.33
N MET A 458 5.59 11.13 -9.98
CA MET A 458 4.67 12.05 -9.33
C MET A 458 3.26 11.49 -9.38
N ASN A 459 2.67 11.30 -8.21
CA ASN A 459 1.29 10.87 -8.08
C ASN A 459 0.42 12.04 -7.65
N SER A 460 -0.66 12.26 -8.37
CA SER A 460 -1.70 13.20 -7.97
C SER A 460 -3.03 12.47 -7.92
N ARG A 461 -3.73 12.58 -6.81
CA ARG A 461 -5.02 11.92 -6.58
C ARG A 461 -6.05 12.93 -6.18
N TRP A 462 -7.24 12.78 -6.74
CA TRP A 462 -8.41 13.54 -6.39
C TRP A 462 -9.49 12.60 -5.89
N SER A 463 -10.13 12.96 -4.79
CA SER A 463 -11.32 12.29 -4.28
C SER A 463 -12.40 13.34 -4.06
N VAL A 464 -13.57 13.08 -4.59
CA VAL A 464 -14.73 13.98 -4.50
C VAL A 464 -15.95 13.15 -4.14
N GLN A 465 -16.78 13.68 -3.26
CA GLN A 465 -18.12 13.15 -3.02
C GLN A 465 -19.11 14.30 -2.87
N ALA A 466 -20.32 14.07 -3.35
CA ALA A 466 -21.47 14.95 -3.18
C ALA A 466 -22.71 14.10 -2.90
N ASP A 467 -23.35 14.37 -1.78
CA ASP A 467 -24.53 13.67 -1.28
C ASP A 467 -25.69 14.65 -1.14
N PHE A 468 -26.84 14.29 -1.67
CA PHE A 468 -28.09 15.01 -1.50
C PHE A 468 -29.06 14.11 -0.76
N ASN A 469 -29.55 14.55 0.39
CA ASN A 469 -30.42 13.77 1.25
C ASN A 469 -31.74 14.47 1.45
N VAL A 470 -32.78 13.68 1.59
CA VAL A 470 -34.14 14.10 1.95
C VAL A 470 -34.62 13.19 3.06
N GLU A 471 -34.96 13.76 4.21
CA GLU A 471 -35.58 13.07 5.34
C GLU A 471 -36.99 13.63 5.51
N ALA A 472 -37.99 12.76 5.59
CA ALA A 472 -39.37 13.17 5.68
C ALA A 472 -40.21 12.20 6.50
N VAL A 473 -41.15 12.72 7.29
CA VAL A 473 -42.24 11.95 7.89
C VAL A 473 -43.16 11.45 6.77
N VAL A 474 -43.50 10.15 6.81
CA VAL A 474 -44.33 9.52 5.77
C VAL A 474 -45.80 9.79 6.04
N PRO A 475 -46.50 10.66 5.29
CA PRO A 475 -47.84 11.17 5.65
C PRO A 475 -48.94 10.13 5.78
N PHE A 476 -48.79 8.95 5.17
CA PHE A 476 -49.78 7.89 5.14
C PHE A 476 -49.46 6.67 6.03
N LEU A 477 -48.31 6.74 6.73
CA LEU A 477 -47.85 5.74 7.70
C LEU A 477 -47.53 6.46 9.01
N GLU A 478 -48.38 6.39 9.97
CA GLU A 478 -48.23 7.06 11.28
C GLU A 478 -46.99 6.48 11.95
N GLY A 479 -46.08 7.39 12.41
CA GLY A 479 -44.84 7.03 13.06
C GLY A 479 -43.75 6.47 12.10
N TRP A 480 -43.91 6.62 10.77
CA TRP A 480 -42.89 6.24 9.82
C TRP A 480 -42.16 7.45 9.26
N GLU A 481 -40.85 7.26 9.10
CA GLU A 481 -39.96 8.21 8.46
C GLU A 481 -39.35 7.61 7.20
N GLY A 482 -39.10 8.49 6.24
CA GLY A 482 -38.46 8.13 4.98
C GLY A 482 -37.16 8.88 4.80
N PHE A 483 -36.12 8.19 4.40
CA PHE A 483 -34.86 8.73 3.97
C PHE A 483 -34.64 8.43 2.50
N ALA A 484 -34.27 9.40 1.69
CA ALA A 484 -33.85 9.22 0.32
C ALA A 484 -32.55 9.98 0.06
N ALA A 485 -31.56 9.33 -0.54
CA ALA A 485 -30.28 9.93 -0.86
C ALA A 485 -29.84 9.66 -2.29
N TYR A 486 -29.17 10.62 -2.89
CA TYR A 486 -28.35 10.44 -4.06
C TYR A 486 -26.90 10.80 -3.70
N SER A 487 -25.98 9.86 -3.90
CA SER A 487 -24.56 10.04 -3.65
C SER A 487 -23.76 9.82 -4.93
N HIS A 488 -22.78 10.70 -5.17
CA HIS A 488 -21.83 10.56 -6.25
C HIS A 488 -20.42 10.74 -5.69
N SER A 489 -19.67 9.66 -5.71
CA SER A 489 -18.28 9.60 -5.25
C SER A 489 -17.36 9.26 -6.42
N ARG A 490 -16.23 9.95 -6.51
CA ARG A 490 -15.27 9.77 -7.60
C ARG A 490 -13.83 9.85 -7.09
N ARG A 491 -13.00 8.93 -7.54
CA ARG A 491 -11.55 8.97 -7.34
C ARG A 491 -10.86 9.05 -8.69
N THR A 492 -9.91 9.96 -8.84
CA THR A 492 -9.04 10.05 -10.03
C THR A 492 -7.59 9.93 -9.59
N ILE A 493 -6.82 9.12 -10.28
CA ILE A 493 -5.40 8.93 -10.07
C ILE A 493 -4.68 9.36 -11.35
N ASP A 494 -3.67 10.18 -11.20
CA ASP A 494 -2.85 10.71 -12.30
C ASP A 494 -1.38 10.48 -11.93
N PHE A 495 -0.69 9.65 -12.69
CA PHE A 495 0.71 9.35 -12.50
C PHE A 495 1.53 10.03 -13.59
N LEU A 496 2.62 10.67 -13.20
CA LEU A 496 3.71 10.96 -14.12
C LEU A 496 4.80 9.92 -13.82
N SER A 497 4.80 8.85 -14.57
CA SER A 497 5.79 7.79 -14.46
C SER A 497 7.05 8.15 -15.23
N ASN A 498 8.21 7.86 -14.64
CA ASN A 498 9.51 7.95 -15.26
C ASN A 498 10.19 6.58 -15.37
N GLN A 499 9.41 5.52 -15.30
CA GLN A 499 9.94 4.16 -15.23
C GLN A 499 9.92 3.43 -16.57
N ASN A 500 9.14 3.92 -17.52
CA ASN A 500 9.13 3.38 -18.86
C ASN A 500 10.24 3.98 -19.70
N TYR A 501 10.75 3.21 -20.62
CA TYR A 501 11.74 3.63 -21.61
C TYR A 501 11.17 3.42 -23.00
N ASP A 502 11.41 4.38 -23.89
CA ASP A 502 11.10 4.18 -25.30
C ASP A 502 12.16 3.28 -25.94
N ILE A 503 11.74 2.11 -26.42
CA ILE A 503 12.65 1.15 -27.04
C ILE A 503 13.30 1.69 -28.32
N ALA A 504 12.58 2.47 -29.10
CA ALA A 504 13.09 3.03 -30.33
C ALA A 504 14.23 4.03 -30.05
N ASP A 505 14.03 4.90 -29.03
CA ASP A 505 15.05 5.88 -28.63
C ASP A 505 16.24 5.20 -27.95
N VAL A 506 16.01 4.11 -27.17
CA VAL A 506 17.12 3.28 -26.64
C VAL A 506 17.94 2.69 -27.76
N ILE A 507 17.33 2.04 -28.75
CA ILE A 507 18.03 1.41 -29.87
C ILE A 507 18.75 2.47 -30.71
N GLN A 508 18.12 3.61 -30.98
CA GLN A 508 18.76 4.72 -31.69
C GLN A 508 19.97 5.23 -30.91
N GLY A 509 19.85 5.40 -29.59
CA GLY A 509 20.94 5.85 -28.74
C GLY A 509 22.10 4.84 -28.63
N VAL A 510 21.80 3.54 -28.70
CA VAL A 510 22.82 2.48 -28.75
C VAL A 510 23.52 2.41 -30.10
N ASN A 511 22.79 2.61 -31.20
CA ASN A 511 23.29 2.56 -32.56
C ASN A 511 23.84 3.89 -33.06
N CYS A 512 23.99 4.88 -32.19
CA CYS A 512 24.48 6.20 -32.53
C CYS A 512 25.87 6.13 -33.20
N ASP A 513 26.15 7.06 -34.10
CA ASP A 513 27.48 7.32 -34.56
C ASP A 513 28.20 8.20 -33.54
N HIS A 514 28.98 7.58 -32.63
CA HIS A 514 29.71 8.31 -31.59
C HIS A 514 30.85 9.21 -32.11
N ILE A 515 31.12 9.21 -33.39
CA ILE A 515 32.07 10.11 -34.05
C ILE A 515 31.39 11.44 -34.35
N THR A 516 30.20 11.38 -34.98
CA THR A 516 29.47 12.55 -35.45
C THR A 516 28.42 13.04 -34.46
N ASP A 517 27.85 12.12 -33.68
CA ASP A 517 26.68 12.33 -32.81
C ASP A 517 26.93 11.95 -31.36
N ARG A 518 28.13 12.18 -30.83
CA ARG A 518 28.53 11.78 -29.46
C ARG A 518 27.54 12.21 -28.39
N ASP A 519 26.89 13.37 -28.57
CA ASP A 519 25.91 13.90 -27.61
C ASP A 519 24.54 13.18 -27.63
N LYS A 520 24.35 12.27 -28.59
CA LYS A 520 23.12 11.45 -28.72
C LYS A 520 23.31 10.02 -28.29
N CYS A 521 24.54 9.62 -27.94
CA CYS A 521 24.86 8.22 -27.62
C CYS A 521 24.43 7.87 -26.22
N TYR A 522 23.63 6.82 -26.12
CA TYR A 522 23.34 6.18 -24.84
C TYR A 522 24.52 5.35 -24.35
N SER A 523 25.02 5.63 -23.16
CA SER A 523 26.14 4.86 -22.55
C SER A 523 25.70 4.21 -21.25
N PRO A 524 25.61 2.87 -21.22
CA PRO A 524 25.36 2.13 -19.99
C PRO A 524 26.63 1.91 -19.15
N PHE A 525 27.81 2.18 -19.71
CA PHE A 525 29.10 1.90 -19.10
C PHE A 525 29.47 2.97 -18.07
N VAL A 526 30.07 2.52 -16.97
CA VAL A 526 30.66 3.43 -15.98
C VAL A 526 32.08 3.76 -16.40
N SER A 527 32.24 4.96 -16.93
CA SER A 527 33.51 5.47 -17.43
C SER A 527 33.71 6.90 -16.96
N ASP A 528 34.92 7.25 -16.57
CA ASP A 528 35.31 8.62 -16.24
C ASP A 528 35.45 9.51 -17.49
N THR A 529 35.54 8.90 -18.66
CA THR A 529 35.82 9.59 -19.94
C THR A 529 34.57 9.91 -20.76
N TYR A 530 33.45 9.22 -20.51
CA TYR A 530 32.19 9.42 -21.23
C TYR A 530 31.01 9.52 -20.29
N ARG A 531 30.23 10.59 -20.42
CA ARG A 531 28.97 10.81 -19.72
C ARG A 531 27.86 11.11 -20.72
N MET A 532 26.66 10.61 -20.49
CA MET A 532 25.50 10.96 -21.31
C MET A 532 25.09 12.40 -21.10
N SER A 533 24.66 13.07 -22.17
CA SER A 533 24.00 14.37 -22.09
C SER A 533 22.59 14.22 -21.50
N GLN A 534 22.04 15.29 -20.92
CA GLN A 534 20.66 15.32 -20.44
C GLN A 534 19.66 15.04 -21.58
N ASN A 535 19.96 15.48 -22.81
CA ASN A 535 19.10 15.20 -23.97
C ASN A 535 18.95 13.71 -24.25
N VAL A 536 20.00 12.91 -24.05
CA VAL A 536 19.94 11.44 -24.19
C VAL A 536 19.07 10.83 -23.08
N VAL A 537 19.25 11.31 -21.85
CA VAL A 537 18.44 10.85 -20.71
C VAL A 537 16.97 11.16 -20.96
N ASP A 538 16.65 12.37 -21.39
CA ASP A 538 15.28 12.81 -21.64
C ASP A 538 14.63 12.08 -22.84
N ALA A 539 15.42 11.70 -23.84
CA ALA A 539 14.94 10.92 -24.97
C ALA A 539 14.67 9.46 -24.60
N VAL A 540 15.57 8.85 -23.81
CA VAL A 540 15.44 7.44 -23.41
C VAL A 540 14.37 7.25 -22.33
N ALA A 541 14.21 8.21 -21.44
CA ALA A 541 13.21 8.14 -20.37
C ALA A 541 11.84 8.61 -20.90
N ALA A 542 10.92 7.71 -21.07
CA ALA A 542 9.54 8.07 -21.40
C ALA A 542 8.86 8.69 -20.17
N ARG A 543 8.72 10.01 -20.16
CA ARG A 543 7.97 10.77 -19.16
C ARG A 543 6.52 10.90 -19.61
N GLU A 544 5.69 9.97 -19.20
CA GLU A 544 4.33 9.95 -19.66
C GLU A 544 3.30 9.86 -18.53
N ARG A 545 2.12 10.39 -18.83
CA ARG A 545 0.99 10.31 -17.93
C ARG A 545 0.19 9.05 -18.20
N GLU A 546 -0.05 8.33 -17.14
CA GLU A 546 -1.01 7.24 -17.05
C GLU A 546 -1.94 7.49 -15.86
N GLY A 547 -3.03 6.79 -15.76
CA GLY A 547 -3.92 6.97 -14.64
C GLY A 547 -5.17 6.13 -14.70
N GLY A 548 -6.08 6.45 -13.79
CA GLY A 548 -7.36 5.76 -13.67
C GLY A 548 -8.39 6.59 -12.93
N GLU A 549 -9.62 6.13 -13.03
CA GLU A 549 -10.76 6.74 -12.37
C GLU A 549 -11.75 5.68 -11.91
N ASP A 550 -12.15 5.78 -10.65
CA ASP A 550 -13.28 5.06 -10.09
C ASP A 550 -14.42 6.06 -9.85
N ASP A 551 -15.61 5.74 -10.33
CA ASP A 551 -16.83 6.54 -10.16
C ASP A 551 -17.91 5.64 -9.56
N LEU A 552 -18.52 6.09 -8.47
CA LEU A 552 -19.57 5.40 -7.76
C LEU A 552 -20.78 6.32 -7.62
N ARG A 553 -21.93 5.85 -8.05
CA ARG A 553 -23.21 6.56 -7.89
C ARG A 553 -24.18 5.67 -7.18
N THR A 554 -24.81 6.17 -6.12
CA THR A 554 -25.82 5.44 -5.35
C THR A 554 -27.12 6.23 -5.26
N ILE A 555 -28.21 5.49 -5.24
CA ILE A 555 -29.52 5.98 -4.83
C ILE A 555 -29.97 5.08 -3.69
N ASP A 556 -30.24 5.64 -2.55
CA ASP A 556 -30.74 4.94 -1.37
C ASP A 556 -32.13 5.44 -1.05
N ILE A 557 -33.04 4.54 -0.74
CA ILE A 557 -34.37 4.84 -0.23
C ILE A 557 -34.62 3.90 0.95
N VAL A 558 -34.87 4.46 2.11
CA VAL A 558 -35.12 3.71 3.35
C VAL A 558 -36.39 4.24 4.01
N LEU A 559 -37.23 3.35 4.45
CA LEU A 559 -38.40 3.66 5.28
C LEU A 559 -38.21 2.93 6.60
N ASN A 560 -38.37 3.61 7.71
CA ASN A 560 -38.31 3.02 9.04
C ASN A 560 -39.49 3.48 9.91
N GLY A 561 -39.88 2.63 10.85
CA GLY A 561 -40.98 2.92 11.75
C GLY A 561 -41.44 1.67 12.51
N GLU A 562 -42.59 1.76 13.17
CA GLU A 562 -43.19 0.61 13.83
C GLU A 562 -43.84 -0.35 12.82
N ALA A 563 -43.67 -1.64 13.01
CA ALA A 563 -44.28 -2.63 12.15
C ALA A 563 -45.83 -2.50 12.16
N PRO A 564 -46.50 -2.48 11.01
CA PRO A 564 -47.95 -2.19 10.91
C PRO A 564 -48.80 -3.39 11.37
N LEU A 565 -48.70 -3.79 12.63
CA LEU A 565 -49.38 -4.94 13.23
C LEU A 565 -50.69 -4.59 13.96
N GLY A 566 -51.28 -3.44 13.64
CA GLY A 566 -52.56 -3.03 14.15
C GLY A 566 -52.60 -2.78 15.67
N GLY A 567 -51.53 -2.26 16.22
CA GLY A 567 -51.41 -1.93 17.66
C GLY A 567 -50.98 -3.17 18.50
N PHE A 568 -50.46 -4.22 17.89
CA PHE A 568 -49.86 -5.32 18.64
C PHE A 568 -48.47 -4.91 19.12
N GLU A 569 -48.28 -4.96 20.44
CA GLU A 569 -47.03 -4.72 21.09
C GLU A 569 -46.59 -5.94 21.90
N LEU A 570 -45.29 -6.22 21.92
CA LEU A 570 -44.67 -7.21 22.78
C LEU A 570 -44.47 -6.65 24.19
N PRO A 571 -44.20 -7.48 25.21
CA PRO A 571 -43.93 -7.00 26.54
C PRO A 571 -42.74 -6.00 26.64
N GLY A 572 -41.87 -5.97 25.65
CA GLY A 572 -40.75 -5.03 25.55
C GLY A 572 -41.07 -3.75 24.77
N GLY A 573 -42.21 -3.71 24.07
CA GLY A 573 -42.59 -2.58 23.22
C GLY A 573 -43.00 -2.97 21.80
N PRO A 574 -43.24 -1.98 20.92
CA PRO A 574 -43.55 -2.21 19.52
C PRO A 574 -42.38 -2.82 18.74
N ILE A 575 -42.70 -3.55 17.67
CA ILE A 575 -41.69 -4.10 16.77
C ILE A 575 -41.23 -3.00 15.83
N GLY A 576 -39.94 -2.64 15.86
CA GLY A 576 -39.34 -1.74 14.90
C GLY A 576 -39.07 -2.43 13.56
N MET A 577 -39.26 -1.71 12.47
CA MET A 577 -39.06 -2.23 11.12
C MET A 577 -38.40 -1.17 10.23
N ALA A 578 -37.41 -1.61 9.45
CA ALA A 578 -36.87 -0.84 8.33
C ALA A 578 -36.90 -1.65 7.04
N VAL A 579 -37.21 -0.98 5.93
CA VAL A 579 -37.13 -1.56 4.59
C VAL A 579 -36.44 -0.58 3.66
N GLY A 580 -35.62 -1.08 2.77
CA GLY A 580 -34.88 -0.19 1.88
C GLY A 580 -34.60 -0.79 0.51
N TYR A 581 -34.31 0.14 -0.41
CA TYR A 581 -33.85 -0.13 -1.76
C TYR A 581 -32.61 0.71 -2.03
N GLN A 582 -31.59 0.08 -2.63
CA GLN A 582 -30.39 0.75 -3.08
C GLN A 582 -30.10 0.39 -4.54
N LYS A 583 -29.77 1.40 -5.33
CA LYS A 583 -29.22 1.22 -6.66
C LYS A 583 -27.81 1.78 -6.71
N ARG A 584 -26.85 0.96 -7.16
CA ARG A 584 -25.45 1.38 -7.35
C ARG A 584 -25.08 1.28 -8.83
N GLN A 585 -24.25 2.24 -9.27
CA GLN A 585 -23.53 2.18 -10.54
C GLN A 585 -22.05 2.39 -10.24
N GLU A 586 -21.25 1.44 -10.65
CA GLU A 586 -19.81 1.43 -10.44
C GLU A 586 -19.11 1.48 -11.79
N PHE A 587 -18.11 2.34 -11.89
CA PHE A 587 -17.28 2.50 -13.08
C PHE A 587 -15.82 2.42 -12.70
N ASP A 588 -15.04 1.73 -13.52
CA ASP A 588 -13.59 1.60 -13.40
C ASP A 588 -12.98 1.92 -14.77
N MET A 589 -12.09 2.89 -14.81
CA MET A 589 -11.44 3.34 -16.03
C MET A 589 -9.94 3.43 -15.82
N ALA A 590 -9.18 2.97 -16.81
CA ALA A 590 -7.74 3.18 -16.84
C ALA A 590 -7.28 3.70 -18.20
N TRP A 591 -6.31 4.60 -18.17
CA TRP A 591 -5.65 5.13 -19.36
C TRP A 591 -4.14 4.93 -19.23
N PRO A 592 -3.59 3.90 -19.90
CA PRO A 592 -2.16 3.68 -20.02
C PRO A 592 -1.47 4.85 -20.74
N SER A 593 -0.16 4.95 -20.54
CA SER A 593 0.66 5.94 -21.23
C SER A 593 0.72 5.73 -22.77
N ALA A 594 1.15 6.72 -23.52
CA ALA A 594 1.24 6.62 -24.98
C ALA A 594 2.24 5.56 -25.41
N VAL A 595 3.34 5.39 -24.68
CA VAL A 595 4.35 4.34 -24.92
C VAL A 595 3.77 2.94 -24.69
N GLU A 596 2.96 2.75 -23.67
CA GLU A 596 2.28 1.47 -23.40
C GLU A 596 1.21 1.17 -24.47
N LEU A 597 0.45 2.19 -24.88
CA LEU A 597 -0.54 2.07 -25.94
C LEU A 597 0.09 1.78 -27.31
N SER A 598 1.29 2.29 -27.59
CA SER A 598 2.03 1.98 -28.83
C SER A 598 2.62 0.57 -28.80
N GLY A 599 2.89 0.03 -27.61
CA GLY A 599 3.63 -1.21 -27.37
C GLY A 599 5.15 -1.01 -27.47
N ASP A 600 5.63 0.24 -27.38
CA ASP A 600 7.05 0.58 -27.46
C ASP A 600 7.69 0.72 -26.05
N ALA A 601 6.93 0.45 -25.00
CA ALA A 601 7.47 0.40 -23.64
C ALA A 601 8.48 -0.75 -23.52
N TYR A 602 9.72 -0.42 -23.13
CA TYR A 602 10.83 -1.38 -23.09
C TYR A 602 10.79 -2.34 -21.89
N ILE A 603 9.99 -2.03 -20.88
CA ILE A 603 9.90 -2.88 -19.71
C ILE A 603 9.01 -4.09 -20.00
N GLY A 604 9.67 -5.26 -20.13
CA GLY A 604 8.97 -6.52 -20.22
C GLY A 604 8.06 -6.63 -21.42
N GLU A 605 8.51 -6.15 -22.60
CA GLU A 605 7.73 -6.18 -23.83
C GLU A 605 6.92 -7.47 -23.93
N PRO A 606 5.61 -7.44 -23.59
CA PRO A 606 4.83 -8.68 -23.51
C PRO A 606 4.50 -9.14 -24.91
N ARG A 607 4.77 -10.43 -25.19
CA ARG A 607 4.31 -11.04 -26.42
C ARG A 607 3.25 -12.07 -26.15
N ASN A 608 2.25 -12.11 -27.01
CA ASN A 608 1.27 -13.18 -27.01
C ASN A 608 1.91 -14.52 -27.49
N ALA A 609 1.13 -15.57 -27.50
CA ALA A 609 1.59 -16.89 -27.97
C ALA A 609 2.06 -16.91 -29.44
N ALA A 610 1.65 -15.93 -30.24
CA ALA A 610 2.05 -15.78 -31.64
C ALA A 610 3.36 -14.94 -31.78
N GLY A 611 3.93 -14.44 -30.68
CA GLY A 611 5.12 -13.59 -30.70
C GLY A 611 4.84 -12.13 -31.05
N GLU A 612 3.58 -11.70 -31.10
CA GLU A 612 3.20 -10.32 -31.38
C GLU A 612 3.24 -9.48 -30.11
N LYS A 613 3.61 -8.20 -30.23
CA LYS A 613 3.58 -7.26 -29.11
C LYS A 613 2.16 -7.15 -28.55
N VAL A 614 2.03 -7.27 -27.24
CA VAL A 614 0.76 -6.98 -26.54
C VAL A 614 0.80 -5.51 -26.16
N LYS A 615 -0.17 -4.75 -26.65
CA LYS A 615 -0.34 -3.35 -26.33
C LYS A 615 -1.32 -3.21 -25.19
N GLU A 616 -1.09 -2.27 -24.31
CA GLU A 616 -2.11 -1.87 -23.36
C GLU A 616 -3.25 -1.12 -24.07
N VAL A 617 -4.41 -1.09 -23.45
CA VAL A 617 -5.60 -0.44 -24.00
C VAL A 617 -6.29 0.39 -22.92
N HIS A 618 -6.95 1.45 -23.33
CA HIS A 618 -7.88 2.12 -22.43
C HIS A 618 -8.98 1.15 -21.99
N THR A 619 -9.21 1.08 -20.69
CA THR A 619 -10.27 0.26 -20.12
C THR A 619 -11.42 1.12 -19.65
N TYR A 620 -12.62 0.62 -19.81
CA TYR A 620 -13.84 1.20 -19.26
C TYR A 620 -14.79 0.06 -18.90
N PHE A 621 -14.94 -0.16 -17.61
CA PHE A 621 -15.84 -1.17 -17.09
C PHE A 621 -17.00 -0.52 -16.35
N ARG A 622 -18.15 -1.15 -16.38
CA ARG A 622 -19.36 -0.68 -15.69
C ARG A 622 -20.10 -1.85 -15.07
N ARG A 623 -20.57 -1.64 -13.84
CA ARG A 623 -21.43 -2.56 -13.13
C ARG A 623 -22.63 -1.80 -12.55
N GLU A 624 -23.81 -2.41 -12.62
CA GLU A 624 -25.00 -1.94 -11.93
C GLU A 624 -25.41 -2.99 -10.90
N VAL A 625 -25.87 -2.53 -9.74
CA VAL A 625 -26.33 -3.36 -8.64
C VAL A 625 -27.64 -2.82 -8.15
N ASP A 626 -28.64 -3.69 -8.06
CA ASP A 626 -29.93 -3.43 -7.43
C ASP A 626 -30.00 -4.23 -6.13
N ALA A 627 -30.37 -3.59 -5.02
CA ALA A 627 -30.45 -4.22 -3.71
C ALA A 627 -31.75 -3.87 -2.99
N VAL A 628 -32.30 -4.85 -2.30
CA VAL A 628 -33.43 -4.67 -1.38
C VAL A 628 -33.06 -5.24 -0.01
N PHE A 629 -33.49 -4.60 1.05
CA PHE A 629 -33.23 -5.08 2.40
C PHE A 629 -34.40 -4.82 3.34
N ALA A 630 -34.46 -5.61 4.41
CA ALA A 630 -35.38 -5.42 5.52
C ALA A 630 -34.69 -5.72 6.85
N GLU A 631 -35.04 -4.98 7.86
CA GLU A 631 -34.55 -5.12 9.24
C GLU A 631 -35.73 -5.10 10.20
N LEU A 632 -35.67 -5.91 11.25
CA LEU A 632 -36.64 -5.97 12.36
C LEU A 632 -35.88 -5.88 13.69
N SER A 633 -36.40 -5.04 14.57
CA SER A 633 -36.06 -5.01 16.00
C SER A 633 -37.26 -5.51 16.78
N ILE A 634 -37.11 -6.62 17.47
CA ILE A 634 -38.18 -7.35 18.14
C ILE A 634 -37.91 -7.32 19.66
N PRO A 635 -38.47 -6.36 20.39
CA PRO A 635 -38.29 -6.25 21.85
C PRO A 635 -39.21 -7.27 22.55
N VAL A 636 -38.74 -8.51 22.66
CA VAL A 636 -39.51 -9.64 23.23
C VAL A 636 -39.88 -9.36 24.68
N LEU A 637 -38.95 -8.84 25.46
CA LEU A 637 -39.13 -8.36 26.85
C LEU A 637 -38.44 -6.99 26.98
N SER A 638 -38.72 -6.28 28.04
CA SER A 638 -38.05 -5.00 28.33
C SER A 638 -36.51 -5.11 28.47
N ASN A 639 -36.00 -6.31 28.64
CA ASN A 639 -34.57 -6.62 28.76
C ASN A 639 -34.10 -7.68 27.76
N LEU A 640 -34.88 -8.02 26.74
CA LEU A 640 -34.55 -9.00 25.71
C LEU A 640 -35.00 -8.51 24.33
N GLU A 641 -34.05 -8.24 23.46
CA GLU A 641 -34.28 -7.85 22.07
C GLU A 641 -33.70 -8.91 21.12
N VAL A 642 -34.44 -9.19 20.06
CA VAL A 642 -33.98 -9.99 18.92
C VAL A 642 -33.96 -9.12 17.68
N GLN A 643 -32.89 -9.17 16.94
CA GLN A 643 -32.72 -8.48 15.67
C GLN A 643 -32.71 -9.48 14.54
N ALA A 644 -33.31 -9.13 13.41
CA ALA A 644 -33.26 -9.92 12.20
C ALA A 644 -33.14 -8.99 11.00
N ALA A 645 -32.18 -9.23 10.13
CA ALA A 645 -32.00 -8.48 8.91
C ALA A 645 -31.74 -9.42 7.74
N VAL A 646 -32.15 -8.99 6.55
CA VAL A 646 -31.86 -9.71 5.30
C VAL A 646 -31.67 -8.69 4.19
N ARG A 647 -30.67 -8.92 3.34
CA ARG A 647 -30.44 -8.14 2.12
C ARG A 647 -30.28 -9.06 0.94
N HIS A 648 -30.83 -8.67 -0.19
CA HIS A 648 -30.62 -9.31 -1.48
C HIS A 648 -30.00 -8.31 -2.45
N GLU A 649 -28.90 -8.69 -3.09
CA GLU A 649 -28.24 -7.91 -4.14
C GLU A 649 -28.18 -8.70 -5.44
N ASP A 650 -28.46 -8.02 -6.57
CA ASP A 650 -28.37 -8.55 -7.92
C ASP A 650 -27.48 -7.65 -8.80
N PHE A 651 -26.50 -8.25 -9.45
CA PHE A 651 -25.50 -7.58 -10.25
C PHE A 651 -25.72 -7.85 -11.73
N ASN A 652 -25.73 -6.83 -12.57
CA ASN A 652 -25.88 -6.99 -14.02
C ASN A 652 -24.73 -7.81 -14.67
N THR A 653 -23.68 -8.13 -13.91
CA THR A 653 -22.57 -9.01 -14.29
C THR A 653 -22.84 -10.49 -14.01
N GLY A 654 -24.01 -10.82 -13.45
CA GLY A 654 -24.51 -12.17 -13.26
C GLY A 654 -24.28 -12.77 -11.87
N GLN A 655 -23.70 -12.02 -10.93
CA GLN A 655 -23.58 -12.40 -9.52
C GLN A 655 -24.85 -12.00 -8.77
N SER A 656 -25.19 -12.71 -7.70
CA SER A 656 -26.23 -12.32 -6.73
C SER A 656 -25.91 -12.89 -5.36
N SER A 657 -26.44 -12.29 -4.32
CA SER A 657 -26.35 -12.81 -2.95
C SER A 657 -27.60 -12.51 -2.15
N THR A 658 -27.85 -13.33 -1.12
CA THR A 658 -28.89 -13.08 -0.11
C THR A 658 -28.31 -13.37 1.26
N ASP A 659 -28.14 -12.34 2.06
CA ASP A 659 -27.36 -12.37 3.27
C ASP A 659 -28.26 -12.08 4.49
N PRO A 660 -28.66 -13.12 5.26
CA PRO A 660 -29.37 -12.95 6.52
C PRO A 660 -28.42 -12.61 7.66
N LYS A 661 -28.94 -11.90 8.66
CA LYS A 661 -28.26 -11.68 9.95
C LYS A 661 -29.25 -11.75 11.08
N PHE A 662 -28.89 -12.39 12.18
CA PHE A 662 -29.65 -12.45 13.41
C PHE A 662 -28.80 -11.96 14.56
N GLY A 663 -29.43 -11.24 15.48
CA GLY A 663 -28.79 -10.74 16.70
C GLY A 663 -29.69 -10.96 17.91
N ILE A 664 -29.10 -11.11 19.07
CA ILE A 664 -29.80 -11.17 20.36
C ILE A 664 -29.05 -10.36 21.38
N THR A 665 -29.80 -9.53 22.12
CA THR A 665 -29.29 -8.78 23.26
C THR A 665 -30.18 -9.08 24.46
N TYR A 666 -29.54 -9.53 25.59
CA TYR A 666 -30.25 -9.85 26.83
C TYR A 666 -29.57 -9.22 28.03
N ALA A 667 -30.26 -8.34 28.71
CA ALA A 667 -29.79 -7.67 29.92
C ALA A 667 -30.49 -8.26 31.19
N PRO A 668 -30.01 -9.42 31.71
CA PRO A 668 -30.62 -10.02 32.90
C PRO A 668 -30.54 -9.14 34.14
N PHE A 669 -29.57 -8.26 34.19
CA PHE A 669 -29.34 -7.29 35.25
C PHE A 669 -28.87 -5.96 34.63
N ASP A 670 -29.09 -4.84 35.29
CA ASP A 670 -28.70 -3.51 34.83
C ASP A 670 -27.18 -3.38 34.60
N TRP A 671 -26.39 -4.22 35.22
CA TRP A 671 -24.93 -4.24 35.13
C TRP A 671 -24.36 -5.30 34.15
N LEU A 672 -25.23 -6.17 33.58
CA LEU A 672 -24.80 -7.26 32.69
C LEU A 672 -25.67 -7.31 31.43
N THR A 673 -25.06 -7.17 30.28
CA THR A 673 -25.67 -7.44 28.98
C THR A 673 -24.95 -8.62 28.30
N LEU A 674 -25.73 -9.59 27.81
CA LEU A 674 -25.26 -10.68 26.96
C LEU A 674 -25.69 -10.39 25.54
N ARG A 675 -24.79 -10.63 24.59
CA ARG A 675 -25.06 -10.39 23.16
C ARG A 675 -24.51 -11.50 22.29
N GLY A 676 -25.15 -11.71 21.15
CA GLY A 676 -24.67 -12.66 20.16
C GLY A 676 -25.25 -12.33 18.79
N THR A 677 -24.46 -12.58 17.75
CA THR A 677 -24.86 -12.43 16.36
C THR A 677 -24.42 -13.63 15.55
N THR A 678 -25.17 -13.91 14.49
CA THR A 678 -24.79 -14.82 13.42
C THR A 678 -25.28 -14.23 12.10
N GLY A 679 -24.48 -14.35 11.04
CA GLY A 679 -24.87 -13.82 9.74
C GLY A 679 -23.92 -14.19 8.62
N ASP A 680 -24.46 -14.05 7.41
CA ASP A 680 -23.75 -14.29 6.16
C ASP A 680 -23.29 -12.96 5.57
N ALA A 681 -22.18 -13.00 4.83
CA ALA A 681 -21.70 -11.87 4.05
C ALA A 681 -20.97 -12.36 2.78
N PHE A 682 -20.77 -11.46 1.84
CA PHE A 682 -20.12 -11.79 0.58
C PHE A 682 -19.28 -10.63 0.02
N ILE A 683 -18.38 -10.98 -0.92
CA ILE A 683 -17.70 -10.02 -1.79
C ILE A 683 -17.89 -10.48 -3.24
N ALA A 684 -18.48 -9.62 -4.07
CA ALA A 684 -18.53 -9.84 -5.51
C ALA A 684 -17.15 -9.55 -6.15
N PRO A 685 -16.74 -10.32 -7.16
CA PRO A 685 -15.49 -10.04 -7.88
C PRO A 685 -15.44 -8.60 -8.37
N SER A 686 -14.29 -7.94 -8.26
CA SER A 686 -14.14 -6.58 -8.78
C SER A 686 -14.18 -6.54 -10.31
N LEU A 687 -14.49 -5.38 -10.89
CA LEU A 687 -14.52 -5.20 -12.35
C LEU A 687 -13.15 -5.54 -12.97
N GLY A 688 -12.05 -5.15 -12.32
CA GLY A 688 -10.70 -5.50 -12.76
C GLY A 688 -10.43 -7.00 -12.68
N GLN A 689 -10.86 -7.70 -11.61
CA GLN A 689 -10.69 -9.16 -11.49
C GLN A 689 -11.45 -9.91 -12.60
N MET A 690 -12.59 -9.40 -13.04
CA MET A 690 -13.41 -10.04 -14.07
C MET A 690 -13.00 -9.69 -15.50
N PHE A 691 -12.68 -8.43 -15.76
CA PHE A 691 -12.63 -7.91 -17.13
C PHE A 691 -11.28 -7.30 -17.53
N ALA A 692 -10.29 -7.23 -16.64
CA ALA A 692 -9.00 -6.67 -17.00
C ALA A 692 -8.43 -7.35 -18.26
N PRO A 693 -7.92 -6.57 -19.24
CA PRO A 693 -7.22 -7.13 -20.38
C PRO A 693 -5.96 -7.85 -19.91
N SER A 694 -5.40 -8.69 -20.78
CA SER A 694 -4.14 -9.35 -20.47
C SER A 694 -3.02 -8.32 -20.43
N VAL A 695 -2.48 -8.07 -19.25
CA VAL A 695 -1.30 -7.23 -19.02
C VAL A 695 -0.13 -8.10 -18.64
N CYS A 696 0.99 -7.90 -19.28
CA CYS A 696 2.17 -8.72 -19.06
C CYS A 696 3.33 -7.86 -18.54
N GLY A 697 4.10 -8.44 -17.61
CA GLY A 697 5.29 -7.83 -17.02
C GLY A 697 6.33 -8.88 -16.68
N LEU A 698 7.36 -8.49 -15.98
CA LEU A 698 8.37 -9.41 -15.47
C LEU A 698 7.88 -10.11 -14.19
N GLY A 699 8.05 -11.42 -14.13
CA GLY A 699 7.83 -12.24 -12.94
C GLY A 699 9.07 -13.02 -12.56
N GLU A 700 9.48 -12.93 -11.31
CA GLU A 700 10.57 -13.80 -10.82
C GLU A 700 10.04 -15.21 -10.59
N ILE A 701 10.82 -16.20 -11.05
CA ILE A 701 10.49 -17.62 -10.91
C ILE A 701 11.71 -18.44 -10.54
N THR A 702 11.46 -19.55 -9.86
CA THR A 702 12.40 -20.67 -9.68
C THR A 702 11.69 -21.93 -10.13
N ASP A 703 12.26 -22.63 -11.10
CA ASP A 703 11.69 -23.84 -11.66
C ASP A 703 12.24 -25.08 -10.96
N GLN A 704 11.39 -25.84 -10.29
CA GLN A 704 11.75 -27.09 -9.64
C GLN A 704 12.00 -28.24 -10.64
N PHE A 705 11.50 -28.12 -11.86
CA PHE A 705 11.76 -29.10 -12.91
C PHE A 705 13.13 -28.94 -13.55
N GLY A 706 13.75 -27.78 -13.48
CA GLY A 706 14.98 -27.46 -14.17
C GLY A 706 15.87 -26.46 -13.41
N PRO A 707 17.07 -26.20 -13.93
CA PRO A 707 18.03 -25.32 -13.28
C PRO A 707 17.66 -23.82 -13.41
N PHE A 708 16.49 -23.51 -13.97
CA PHE A 708 16.13 -22.14 -14.28
C PHE A 708 15.66 -21.39 -13.01
N SER A 709 16.34 -20.29 -12.71
CA SER A 709 15.93 -19.30 -11.73
C SER A 709 16.19 -17.92 -12.32
N GLY A 710 15.20 -17.04 -12.29
CA GLY A 710 15.31 -15.69 -12.82
C GLY A 710 13.96 -15.12 -13.25
N PHE A 711 13.97 -14.15 -14.13
CA PHE A 711 12.74 -13.49 -14.59
C PHE A 711 12.18 -14.15 -15.86
N THR A 712 10.87 -14.29 -15.91
CA THR A 712 10.10 -14.66 -17.09
C THR A 712 8.96 -13.67 -17.32
N THR A 713 8.29 -13.78 -18.46
CA THR A 713 7.07 -13.00 -18.71
C THR A 713 5.93 -13.52 -17.82
N ARG A 714 5.37 -12.67 -17.00
CA ARG A 714 4.13 -12.90 -16.27
C ARG A 714 3.01 -12.15 -16.95
N CYS A 715 1.94 -12.84 -17.38
CA CYS A 715 0.75 -12.22 -17.92
C CYS A 715 -0.41 -12.41 -16.95
N GLN A 716 -1.07 -11.33 -16.59
CA GLN A 716 -2.25 -11.32 -15.73
C GLN A 716 -3.47 -10.87 -16.54
N GLN A 717 -4.57 -11.56 -16.41
CA GLN A 717 -5.82 -11.23 -17.09
C GLN A 717 -7.03 -11.47 -16.19
N GLY A 718 -8.12 -10.79 -16.49
CA GLY A 718 -9.38 -10.98 -15.79
C GLY A 718 -10.00 -12.36 -16.06
N ASN A 719 -10.88 -12.77 -15.14
CA ASN A 719 -11.60 -14.04 -15.21
C ASN A 719 -13.10 -13.83 -14.98
N GLN A 720 -13.88 -13.92 -16.04
CA GLN A 720 -15.35 -13.76 -16.00
C GLN A 720 -16.09 -14.94 -15.35
N GLN A 721 -15.38 -16.02 -15.00
CA GLN A 721 -15.98 -17.19 -14.35
C GLN A 721 -15.89 -17.14 -12.82
N LEU A 722 -15.43 -16.02 -12.28
CA LEU A 722 -15.36 -15.84 -10.84
C LEU A 722 -16.76 -15.83 -10.22
N SER A 723 -16.89 -16.54 -9.10
CA SER A 723 -18.04 -16.50 -8.19
C SER A 723 -17.78 -15.56 -7.02
N ASN A 724 -18.84 -15.22 -6.29
CA ASN A 724 -18.70 -14.48 -5.05
C ASN A 724 -17.77 -15.20 -4.05
N GLU A 725 -17.00 -14.44 -3.31
CA GLU A 725 -16.44 -14.86 -2.04
C GLU A 725 -17.56 -14.82 -1.01
N THR A 726 -17.66 -15.79 -0.11
CA THR A 726 -18.73 -15.87 0.89
C THR A 726 -18.18 -16.12 2.27
N SER A 727 -18.85 -15.58 3.29
CA SER A 727 -18.45 -15.80 4.67
C SER A 727 -19.64 -16.03 5.59
N GLU A 728 -19.41 -16.85 6.63
CA GLU A 728 -20.27 -16.97 7.80
C GLU A 728 -19.54 -16.39 8.99
N SER A 729 -20.20 -15.55 9.77
CA SER A 729 -19.62 -14.90 10.95
C SER A 729 -20.51 -15.09 12.16
N ASP A 730 -19.92 -15.52 13.26
CA ASP A 730 -20.55 -15.66 14.57
C ASP A 730 -19.83 -14.77 15.59
N SER A 731 -20.58 -14.08 16.44
CA SER A 731 -20.00 -13.38 17.59
C SER A 731 -20.81 -13.58 18.86
N TYR A 732 -20.14 -13.68 19.98
CA TYR A 732 -20.73 -13.84 21.31
C TYR A 732 -19.98 -12.96 22.30
N GLY A 733 -20.72 -12.17 23.08
CA GLY A 733 -20.07 -11.27 24.02
C GLY A 733 -20.92 -10.97 25.25
N PHE A 734 -20.28 -10.29 26.19
CA PHE A 734 -20.96 -9.71 27.33
C PHE A 734 -20.36 -8.35 27.67
N ASP A 735 -21.22 -7.47 28.18
CA ASP A 735 -20.86 -6.16 28.64
C ASP A 735 -21.22 -6.02 30.12
N LEU A 736 -20.27 -5.49 30.91
CA LEU A 736 -20.42 -5.18 32.33
C LEU A 736 -20.35 -3.69 32.54
N SER A 737 -21.25 -3.14 33.38
CA SER A 737 -21.24 -1.74 33.75
C SER A 737 -21.48 -1.59 35.26
N PHE A 738 -20.50 -1.03 35.98
CA PHE A 738 -20.55 -0.82 37.43
C PHE A 738 -20.12 0.63 37.74
N GLY A 739 -21.07 1.55 37.78
CA GLY A 739 -20.77 2.96 37.96
C GLY A 739 -19.84 3.47 36.87
N ASP A 740 -18.67 3.95 37.25
CA ASP A 740 -17.68 4.52 36.31
C ASP A 740 -16.78 3.44 35.64
N PHE A 741 -17.04 2.16 35.86
CA PHE A 741 -16.31 1.04 35.23
C PHE A 741 -17.19 0.34 34.23
N SER A 742 -16.68 0.16 33.01
CA SER A 742 -17.25 -0.71 31.99
C SER A 742 -16.23 -1.71 31.48
N PHE A 743 -16.70 -2.90 31.13
CA PHE A 743 -15.90 -3.97 30.53
C PHE A 743 -16.72 -4.71 29.50
N SER A 744 -16.14 -4.93 28.33
CA SER A 744 -16.72 -5.74 27.26
C SER A 744 -15.74 -6.80 26.83
N ALA A 745 -16.26 -8.02 26.60
CA ALA A 745 -15.51 -9.11 26.01
C ALA A 745 -16.35 -9.75 24.89
N THR A 746 -15.74 -9.95 23.74
CA THR A 746 -16.37 -10.56 22.56
C THR A 746 -15.49 -11.64 21.99
N TYR A 747 -16.03 -12.83 21.77
CA TYR A 747 -15.47 -13.84 20.88
C TYR A 747 -16.10 -13.69 19.50
N SER A 748 -15.31 -13.82 18.46
CA SER A 748 -15.76 -13.81 17.06
C SER A 748 -15.08 -14.93 16.27
N GLU A 749 -15.84 -15.51 15.37
CA GLU A 749 -15.37 -16.50 14.39
C GLU A 749 -15.89 -16.11 13.02
N THR A 750 -15.01 -16.00 12.03
CA THR A 750 -15.37 -15.75 10.64
C THR A 750 -14.77 -16.85 9.77
N ASN A 751 -15.62 -17.54 9.03
CA ASN A 751 -15.23 -18.54 8.05
C ASN A 751 -15.46 -17.98 6.64
N PHE A 752 -14.37 -17.67 5.95
CA PHE A 752 -14.36 -16.96 4.66
C PHE A 752 -13.85 -17.90 3.58
N ILE A 753 -14.75 -18.30 2.67
CA ILE A 753 -14.53 -19.32 1.66
C ILE A 753 -14.60 -18.75 0.24
N ASN A 754 -14.07 -19.49 -0.72
CA ASN A 754 -14.01 -19.08 -2.13
C ASN A 754 -13.28 -17.76 -2.36
N ARG A 755 -12.34 -17.38 -1.49
CA ARG A 755 -11.60 -16.13 -1.65
C ARG A 755 -10.90 -16.09 -3.00
N ILE A 756 -10.99 -14.94 -3.64
CA ILE A 756 -10.34 -14.69 -4.92
C ILE A 756 -8.89 -14.33 -4.67
N ILE A 757 -8.01 -15.17 -5.19
CA ILE A 757 -6.57 -14.94 -5.16
C ILE A 757 -6.02 -14.84 -6.57
N THR A 758 -4.97 -14.03 -6.74
CA THR A 758 -4.15 -14.03 -7.95
C THR A 758 -2.89 -14.83 -7.66
N ALA A 759 -2.76 -15.99 -8.29
CA ALA A 759 -1.60 -16.83 -8.08
C ALA A 759 -0.31 -16.12 -8.53
N LEU A 760 0.73 -16.21 -7.73
CA LEU A 760 2.08 -15.81 -8.17
C LEU A 760 2.66 -16.85 -9.12
N PRO A 761 3.50 -16.46 -10.10
CA PRO A 761 4.14 -17.41 -11.01
C PRO A 761 4.85 -18.55 -10.31
N LEU A 762 5.56 -18.25 -9.24
CA LEU A 762 6.27 -19.23 -8.41
C LEU A 762 5.32 -20.26 -7.80
N GLN A 763 4.17 -19.82 -7.29
CA GLN A 763 3.15 -20.70 -6.71
C GLN A 763 2.58 -21.68 -7.74
N LEU A 764 2.28 -21.21 -8.96
CA LEU A 764 1.81 -22.08 -10.05
C LEU A 764 2.83 -23.17 -10.38
N ILE A 765 4.10 -22.80 -10.46
CA ILE A 765 5.19 -23.75 -10.76
C ILE A 765 5.36 -24.77 -9.62
N GLN A 766 5.28 -24.34 -8.37
CA GLN A 766 5.36 -25.23 -7.21
C GLN A 766 4.21 -26.22 -7.15
N ILE A 767 3.00 -25.79 -7.51
CA ILE A 767 1.82 -26.66 -7.54
C ILE A 767 1.93 -27.66 -8.68
N ASP A 768 2.35 -27.22 -9.87
CA ASP A 768 2.57 -28.13 -11.01
C ASP A 768 3.63 -29.19 -10.67
N TYR A 769 4.70 -28.79 -9.98
CA TYR A 769 5.71 -29.72 -9.49
C TYR A 769 5.18 -30.70 -8.43
N PHE A 770 4.38 -30.23 -7.49
CA PHE A 770 3.72 -31.08 -6.50
C PHE A 770 2.79 -32.11 -7.17
N ASN A 771 1.98 -31.67 -8.14
CA ASN A 771 1.12 -32.56 -8.91
C ASN A 771 1.91 -33.62 -9.70
N PHE A 772 3.04 -33.21 -10.28
CA PHE A 772 3.98 -34.15 -10.90
C PHE A 772 4.50 -35.20 -9.91
N GLN A 773 4.92 -34.79 -8.72
CA GLN A 773 5.37 -35.70 -7.67
C GLN A 773 4.30 -36.72 -7.29
N GLN A 774 3.06 -36.25 -7.08
CA GLN A 774 1.92 -37.11 -6.75
C GLN A 774 1.61 -38.10 -7.88
N ALA A 775 1.63 -37.65 -9.12
CA ALA A 775 1.29 -38.48 -10.27
C ALA A 775 2.39 -39.53 -10.61
N THR A 776 3.65 -39.18 -10.36
CA THR A 776 4.79 -40.02 -10.81
C THR A 776 5.53 -40.76 -9.71
N GLY A 777 5.26 -40.38 -8.44
CA GLY A 777 6.04 -40.89 -7.28
C GLY A 777 7.47 -40.37 -7.23
N PHE A 778 7.79 -39.28 -7.95
CA PHE A 778 9.10 -38.65 -7.91
C PHE A 778 9.39 -38.05 -6.54
N ALA A 779 10.51 -38.45 -5.91
CA ALA A 779 10.82 -38.06 -4.54
C ALA A 779 11.84 -36.90 -4.44
N GLY A 780 12.32 -36.35 -5.55
CA GLY A 780 13.22 -35.19 -5.54
C GLY A 780 12.52 -33.92 -5.08
N ASP A 781 13.27 -33.01 -4.47
CA ASP A 781 12.75 -31.73 -3.93
C ASP A 781 12.90 -30.56 -4.92
N GLY A 782 13.37 -30.81 -6.14
CA GLY A 782 13.60 -29.80 -7.17
C GLY A 782 14.88 -28.96 -6.96
N SER A 783 15.65 -29.23 -5.93
CA SER A 783 16.96 -28.58 -5.75
C SER A 783 17.97 -29.03 -6.79
N ALA A 784 19.04 -28.25 -6.98
CA ALA A 784 20.07 -28.56 -7.97
C ALA A 784 20.65 -29.98 -7.77
N GLY A 785 20.52 -30.80 -8.79
CA GLY A 785 20.93 -32.22 -8.79
C GLY A 785 19.85 -33.19 -8.28
N ASN A 786 18.70 -32.70 -7.82
CA ASN A 786 17.58 -33.51 -7.35
C ASN A 786 16.27 -33.18 -8.12
N GLN A 787 16.42 -32.82 -9.39
CA GLN A 787 15.39 -32.44 -10.33
C GLN A 787 15.00 -33.59 -11.25
N PRO A 788 13.78 -33.58 -11.83
CA PRO A 788 13.39 -34.54 -12.86
C PRO A 788 14.30 -34.45 -14.09
N SER A 789 14.48 -35.57 -14.72
CA SER A 789 15.15 -35.56 -16.03
C SER A 789 14.32 -34.91 -17.13
N LEU A 790 14.94 -34.46 -18.21
CA LEU A 790 14.26 -33.88 -19.35
C LEU A 790 13.18 -34.80 -19.95
N GLU A 791 13.40 -36.11 -19.93
CA GLU A 791 12.39 -37.08 -20.41
C GLU A 791 11.18 -37.15 -19.49
N GLN A 792 11.40 -37.11 -18.17
CA GLN A 792 10.29 -37.03 -17.20
C GLN A 792 9.49 -35.76 -17.38
N LEU A 793 10.16 -34.61 -17.54
CA LEU A 793 9.49 -33.34 -17.82
C LEU A 793 8.68 -33.38 -19.12
N LYS A 794 9.29 -33.89 -20.22
CA LYS A 794 8.56 -34.04 -21.49
C LYS A 794 7.35 -34.98 -21.38
N SER A 795 7.47 -36.05 -20.62
CA SER A 795 6.37 -36.97 -20.37
C SER A 795 5.26 -36.31 -19.56
N TRP A 796 5.62 -35.47 -18.59
CA TRP A 796 4.66 -34.69 -17.79
C TRP A 796 3.89 -33.69 -18.66
N LEU A 797 4.61 -32.92 -19.48
CA LEU A 797 3.98 -31.98 -20.43
C LEU A 797 3.06 -32.70 -21.44
N ALA A 798 3.45 -33.87 -21.91
CA ALA A 798 2.66 -34.68 -22.85
C ALA A 798 1.44 -35.37 -22.20
N SER A 799 1.43 -35.51 -20.88
CA SER A 799 0.31 -36.14 -20.13
C SER A 799 -0.97 -35.33 -20.13
N GLY A 800 -0.90 -34.03 -20.40
CA GLY A 800 -1.99 -33.08 -20.29
C GLY A 800 -2.39 -32.75 -18.84
N GLN A 801 -1.62 -33.19 -17.86
CA GLN A 801 -1.85 -32.90 -16.44
C GLN A 801 -1.01 -31.71 -15.94
N SER A 802 -0.01 -31.28 -16.70
CA SER A 802 0.76 -30.07 -16.42
C SER A 802 -0.11 -28.82 -16.50
N ASP A 803 0.20 -27.82 -15.67
CA ASP A 803 -0.56 -26.56 -15.69
C ASP A 803 -0.38 -25.83 -17.04
N PRO A 804 -1.46 -25.66 -17.84
CA PRO A 804 -1.38 -25.01 -19.15
C PRO A 804 -1.00 -23.52 -19.06
N ASN A 805 -1.06 -22.92 -17.88
CA ASN A 805 -0.65 -21.54 -17.65
C ASN A 805 0.87 -21.37 -17.60
N ILE A 806 1.62 -22.45 -17.46
CA ILE A 806 3.10 -22.44 -17.48
C ILE A 806 3.55 -22.77 -18.89
N VAL A 807 3.89 -21.75 -19.66
CA VAL A 807 4.30 -21.89 -21.06
C VAL A 807 5.81 -22.10 -21.14
N ARG A 808 6.23 -23.23 -21.67
CA ARG A 808 7.63 -23.60 -21.82
C ARG A 808 8.10 -23.54 -23.29
N ASN A 809 9.38 -23.31 -23.50
CA ASN A 809 9.98 -23.33 -24.83
C ASN A 809 9.93 -24.78 -25.40
N PRO A 810 9.30 -25.02 -26.57
CA PRO A 810 9.24 -26.36 -27.12
C PRO A 810 10.59 -26.95 -27.49
N ALA A 811 11.58 -26.09 -27.80
CA ALA A 811 12.93 -26.53 -28.13
C ALA A 811 13.76 -26.85 -26.87
N ASP A 812 13.51 -26.14 -25.78
CA ASP A 812 14.12 -26.35 -24.48
C ASP A 812 13.04 -26.30 -23.37
N PRO A 813 12.41 -27.41 -23.01
CA PRO A 813 11.35 -27.46 -22.01
C PRO A 813 11.76 -27.03 -20.60
N TYR A 814 13.03 -26.91 -20.29
CA TYR A 814 13.48 -26.33 -19.04
C TYR A 814 13.31 -24.79 -19.01
N GLU A 815 13.20 -24.17 -20.17
CA GLU A 815 12.97 -22.74 -20.25
C GLU A 815 11.46 -22.41 -20.13
N ILE A 816 11.08 -21.70 -19.08
CA ILE A 816 9.75 -21.12 -18.93
C ILE A 816 9.76 -19.74 -19.61
N THR A 817 9.00 -19.60 -20.69
CA THR A 817 8.92 -18.36 -21.47
C THR A 817 7.84 -17.41 -20.97
N ARG A 818 6.78 -17.97 -20.37
CA ARG A 818 5.66 -17.19 -19.85
C ARG A 818 4.90 -17.97 -18.77
N VAL A 819 4.39 -17.24 -17.79
CA VAL A 819 3.41 -17.76 -16.84
C VAL A 819 2.17 -16.87 -16.89
N ASN A 820 1.01 -17.44 -17.23
CA ASN A 820 -0.26 -16.76 -17.20
C ASN A 820 -0.82 -16.86 -15.79
N THR A 821 -1.11 -15.72 -15.17
CA THR A 821 -1.72 -15.65 -13.85
C THR A 821 -3.08 -14.99 -13.99
N GLY A 822 -4.09 -15.52 -13.33
CA GLY A 822 -5.43 -14.99 -13.33
C GLY A 822 -6.04 -15.08 -11.95
N ALA A 823 -7.04 -14.25 -11.69
CA ALA A 823 -7.83 -14.36 -10.48
C ALA A 823 -8.63 -15.68 -10.47
N THR A 824 -8.68 -16.35 -9.33
CA THR A 824 -9.40 -17.61 -9.16
C THR A 824 -9.98 -17.73 -7.76
N ASN A 825 -11.17 -18.30 -7.62
CA ASN A 825 -11.75 -18.67 -6.33
C ASN A 825 -11.04 -19.92 -5.80
N ALA A 826 -10.18 -19.78 -4.83
CA ALA A 826 -9.33 -20.91 -4.40
C ALA A 826 -9.05 -20.96 -2.90
N SER A 827 -9.10 -19.83 -2.19
CA SER A 827 -8.61 -19.76 -0.81
C SER A 827 -9.76 -19.85 0.21
N THR A 828 -9.44 -20.39 1.36
CA THR A 828 -10.30 -20.38 2.55
C THR A 828 -9.52 -19.82 3.73
N VAL A 829 -10.16 -18.95 4.51
CA VAL A 829 -9.59 -18.39 5.73
C VAL A 829 -10.61 -18.52 6.86
N THR A 830 -10.19 -19.04 8.01
CA THR A 830 -11.00 -19.06 9.23
C THR A 830 -10.26 -18.29 10.32
N VAL A 831 -10.88 -17.22 10.82
CA VAL A 831 -10.30 -16.37 11.87
C VAL A 831 -11.12 -16.48 13.13
N LYS A 832 -10.44 -16.65 14.28
CA LYS A 832 -11.03 -16.66 15.62
C LYS A 832 -10.31 -15.63 16.47
N ALA A 833 -11.06 -14.74 17.12
CA ALA A 833 -10.48 -13.70 17.93
C ALA A 833 -11.30 -13.40 19.19
N TYR A 834 -10.62 -12.94 20.22
CA TYR A 834 -11.22 -12.34 21.40
C TYR A 834 -10.86 -10.86 21.45
N ASP A 835 -11.88 -10.01 21.55
CA ASP A 835 -11.72 -8.58 21.72
C ASP A 835 -12.14 -8.17 23.13
N PHE A 836 -11.29 -7.38 23.79
CA PHE A 836 -11.51 -6.90 25.16
C PHE A 836 -11.47 -5.37 25.17
N GLN A 837 -12.44 -4.78 25.86
CA GLN A 837 -12.49 -3.34 26.11
C GLN A 837 -12.76 -3.12 27.61
N ALA A 838 -12.01 -2.22 28.23
CA ALA A 838 -12.26 -1.82 29.60
C ALA A 838 -12.06 -0.31 29.72
N ASP A 839 -13.00 0.35 30.35
CA ASP A 839 -12.97 1.79 30.59
C ASP A 839 -13.25 2.02 32.08
N TYR A 840 -12.44 2.88 32.70
CA TYR A 840 -12.62 3.27 34.09
C TYR A 840 -12.30 4.74 34.30
N SER A 841 -13.22 5.46 34.90
CA SER A 841 -13.06 6.87 35.30
C SER A 841 -12.95 6.94 36.84
N LEU A 842 -11.89 7.52 37.34
CA LEU A 842 -11.62 7.70 38.77
C LEU A 842 -11.55 9.18 39.11
N ASN A 843 -12.49 9.67 39.90
CA ASN A 843 -12.34 10.95 40.52
C ASN A 843 -11.38 10.82 41.72
N LEU A 844 -10.26 11.50 41.69
CA LEU A 844 -9.21 11.38 42.72
C LEU A 844 -9.67 11.90 44.08
N GLY A 845 -10.71 12.75 44.13
CA GLY A 845 -11.36 13.17 45.38
C GLY A 845 -11.98 11.99 46.13
N ASP A 846 -12.47 10.95 45.46
CA ASP A 846 -13.11 9.78 46.08
C ASP A 846 -12.14 8.93 46.91
N ILE A 847 -10.84 9.07 46.61
CA ILE A 847 -9.74 8.39 47.32
C ILE A 847 -8.96 9.35 48.24
N GLY A 848 -9.50 10.55 48.51
CA GLY A 848 -8.92 11.52 49.42
C GLY A 848 -7.83 12.43 48.84
N LEU A 849 -7.73 12.47 47.52
CA LEU A 849 -6.88 13.41 46.77
C LEU A 849 -7.74 14.55 46.22
N ASP A 850 -8.37 15.30 47.09
CA ASP A 850 -9.17 16.48 46.74
C ASP A 850 -8.30 17.47 45.93
N ASN A 851 -8.87 17.99 44.86
CA ASN A 851 -8.22 18.94 43.93
C ASN A 851 -7.14 18.32 42.99
N TRP A 852 -7.02 17.00 42.91
CA TRP A 852 -6.13 16.36 41.92
C TRP A 852 -6.83 15.98 40.62
N GLY A 853 -8.17 16.26 40.51
CA GLY A 853 -8.92 16.01 39.28
C GLY A 853 -9.35 14.57 39.07
N GLN A 854 -9.35 14.13 37.84
CA GLN A 854 -9.86 12.84 37.39
C GLN A 854 -8.81 12.07 36.61
N MET A 855 -8.81 10.75 36.76
CA MET A 855 -8.05 9.83 35.91
C MET A 855 -9.00 8.98 35.08
N ARG A 856 -8.64 8.74 33.84
CA ARG A 856 -9.30 7.79 32.93
C ARG A 856 -8.33 6.71 32.55
N PHE A 857 -8.82 5.48 32.50
CA PHE A 857 -8.08 4.29 32.08
C PHE A 857 -8.87 3.60 30.99
N ASN A 858 -8.25 3.40 29.82
CA ASN A 858 -8.88 2.69 28.72
C ASN A 858 -7.95 1.55 28.29
N LEU A 859 -8.49 0.35 28.17
CA LEU A 859 -7.81 -0.81 27.60
C LEU A 859 -8.59 -1.30 26.39
N ARG A 860 -7.88 -1.49 25.29
CA ARG A 860 -8.38 -2.16 24.09
C ARG A 860 -7.37 -3.24 23.71
N ALA A 861 -7.80 -4.49 23.71
CA ALA A 861 -6.92 -5.61 23.43
C ALA A 861 -7.61 -6.65 22.55
N THR A 862 -6.86 -7.23 21.63
CA THR A 862 -7.29 -8.32 20.77
C THR A 862 -6.33 -9.47 20.93
N ASN A 863 -6.87 -10.66 21.22
CA ASN A 863 -6.18 -11.92 21.10
C ASN A 863 -6.66 -12.64 19.82
N LEU A 864 -5.74 -12.89 18.93
CA LEU A 864 -6.00 -13.68 17.73
C LEU A 864 -5.76 -15.17 18.08
N ASP A 865 -6.83 -15.91 18.39
CA ASP A 865 -6.76 -17.29 18.84
C ASP A 865 -6.35 -18.26 17.72
N SER A 866 -6.85 -18.02 16.51
CA SER A 866 -6.51 -18.81 15.32
C SER A 866 -6.71 -18.00 14.04
N PHE A 867 -5.81 -18.17 13.09
CA PHE A 867 -5.90 -17.70 11.72
C PHE A 867 -5.51 -18.83 10.79
N MET A 868 -6.45 -19.73 10.53
CA MET A 868 -6.26 -20.85 9.60
C MET A 868 -6.46 -20.38 8.18
N TYR A 869 -5.48 -20.57 7.32
CA TYR A 869 -5.62 -20.28 5.89
C TYR A 869 -5.27 -21.50 5.05
N GLN A 870 -5.98 -21.64 3.94
CA GLN A 870 -5.75 -22.64 2.92
C GLN A 870 -5.72 -21.92 1.57
N GLU A 871 -4.56 -21.86 0.93
CA GLU A 871 -4.40 -21.14 -0.33
C GLU A 871 -5.24 -21.72 -1.47
N ARG A 872 -5.41 -23.05 -1.46
CA ARG A 872 -6.21 -23.80 -2.45
C ARG A 872 -6.79 -25.05 -1.79
N VAL A 873 -7.87 -25.54 -2.36
CA VAL A 873 -8.54 -26.78 -1.90
C VAL A 873 -7.57 -27.99 -1.80
N THR A 874 -6.52 -28.00 -2.63
CA THR A 874 -5.50 -29.06 -2.64
C THR A 874 -4.33 -28.80 -1.69
N SER A 875 -4.20 -27.59 -1.15
CA SER A 875 -3.12 -27.23 -0.21
C SER A 875 -3.51 -27.61 1.23
N PRO A 876 -2.56 -27.96 2.09
CA PRO A 876 -2.85 -28.13 3.51
C PRO A 876 -3.21 -26.78 4.13
N ALA A 877 -4.20 -26.77 5.02
CA ALA A 877 -4.47 -25.62 5.87
C ALA A 877 -3.32 -25.37 6.84
N ARG A 878 -3.01 -24.11 7.10
CA ARG A 878 -1.89 -23.69 7.95
C ARG A 878 -2.34 -22.64 8.95
N GLU A 879 -1.74 -22.69 10.15
CA GLU A 879 -1.95 -21.67 11.17
C GLU A 879 -0.98 -20.51 10.96
N ALA A 880 -1.53 -19.28 10.90
CA ALA A 880 -0.78 -18.05 10.69
C ALA A 880 -0.46 -17.30 11.99
N VAL A 881 -1.18 -17.58 13.09
CA VAL A 881 -1.01 -16.88 14.36
C VAL A 881 0.39 -17.11 14.94
N GLY A 882 0.96 -16.09 15.55
CA GLY A 882 2.33 -16.09 16.07
C GLY A 882 3.40 -16.08 14.99
N ARG A 883 3.08 -15.71 13.73
CA ARG A 883 3.99 -15.71 12.59
C ARG A 883 3.93 -14.42 11.80
N GLN A 884 5.04 -14.09 11.17
CA GLN A 884 5.12 -12.95 10.26
C GLN A 884 4.55 -13.28 8.87
N ASN A 885 4.49 -14.57 8.49
CA ASN A 885 3.87 -15.07 7.25
C ASN A 885 4.44 -14.55 5.93
N PHE A 886 5.66 -14.03 5.92
CA PHE A 886 6.30 -13.48 4.72
C PHE A 886 6.46 -14.50 3.60
N ALA A 887 6.77 -15.75 3.95
CA ALA A 887 7.04 -16.80 2.96
C ALA A 887 5.78 -17.23 2.19
N THR A 888 4.61 -16.91 2.67
CA THR A 888 3.35 -17.41 2.11
C THR A 888 2.59 -16.37 1.29
N GLY A 889 2.71 -15.08 1.63
CA GLY A 889 1.98 -13.98 0.99
C GLY A 889 0.45 -14.10 1.03
N ALA A 890 -0.08 -15.13 1.71
CA ALA A 890 -1.51 -15.43 1.77
C ALA A 890 -2.16 -15.04 3.11
N ALA A 891 -1.34 -14.78 4.12
CA ALA A 891 -1.78 -14.31 5.42
C ALA A 891 -0.93 -13.11 5.85
N PRO A 892 -1.50 -12.14 6.57
CA PRO A 892 -0.77 -11.00 7.12
C PRO A 892 0.16 -11.41 8.26
N ALA A 893 1.00 -10.50 8.74
CA ALA A 893 1.66 -10.66 10.01
C ALA A 893 0.60 -10.74 11.13
N ALA A 894 0.58 -11.84 11.87
CA ALA A 894 -0.49 -12.21 12.79
C ALA A 894 0.04 -12.45 14.22
N PRO A 895 0.32 -11.40 15.01
CA PRO A 895 0.72 -11.55 16.40
C PRO A 895 -0.44 -12.12 17.22
N ASP A 896 -0.14 -12.93 18.26
CA ASP A 896 -1.14 -13.49 19.16
C ASP A 896 -1.93 -12.40 19.90
N TRP A 897 -1.23 -11.35 20.37
CA TRP A 897 -1.83 -10.23 21.09
C TRP A 897 -1.44 -8.89 20.52
N LYS A 898 -2.44 -8.02 20.40
CA LYS A 898 -2.28 -6.57 20.25
C LYS A 898 -3.09 -5.87 21.33
N ALA A 899 -2.51 -4.86 21.98
CA ALA A 899 -3.21 -4.13 23.02
C ALA A 899 -2.79 -2.66 23.07
N ASN A 900 -3.75 -1.80 23.39
CA ASN A 900 -3.54 -0.38 23.67
C ASN A 900 -4.05 -0.09 25.08
N PHE A 901 -3.21 0.56 25.89
CA PHE A 901 -3.57 1.01 27.21
C PHE A 901 -3.35 2.52 27.31
N THR A 902 -4.43 3.24 27.56
CA THR A 902 -4.42 4.69 27.69
C THR A 902 -4.67 5.10 29.13
N ILE A 903 -3.86 6.01 29.64
CA ILE A 903 -4.05 6.69 30.92
C ILE A 903 -4.19 8.18 30.65
N GLY A 904 -5.32 8.74 30.97
CA GLY A 904 -5.58 10.19 30.97
C GLY A 904 -5.65 10.74 32.38
N TRP A 905 -5.06 11.90 32.60
CA TRP A 905 -5.24 12.69 33.84
C TRP A 905 -5.67 14.09 33.48
N THR A 906 -6.74 14.54 34.09
CA THR A 906 -7.31 15.89 33.86
C THR A 906 -7.50 16.60 35.20
N ASN A 907 -6.96 17.83 35.30
CA ASN A 907 -7.17 18.71 36.45
C ASN A 907 -7.30 20.16 36.02
N GLY A 908 -8.53 20.68 36.06
CA GLY A 908 -8.84 21.99 35.49
C GLY A 908 -8.43 22.05 34.02
N ASN A 909 -7.59 23.01 33.67
CA ASN A 909 -7.12 23.24 32.29
C ASN A 909 -5.97 22.29 31.86
N HIS A 910 -5.47 21.46 32.74
CA HIS A 910 -4.34 20.57 32.50
C HIS A 910 -4.83 19.16 32.12
N ASN A 911 -4.30 18.61 31.06
CA ASN A 911 -4.54 17.23 30.63
C ASN A 911 -3.20 16.57 30.29
N ILE A 912 -2.99 15.36 30.79
CA ILE A 912 -1.86 14.49 30.41
C ILE A 912 -2.43 13.18 29.92
N THR A 913 -2.01 12.74 28.74
CA THR A 913 -2.40 11.44 28.21
C THR A 913 -1.14 10.63 27.89
N ALA A 914 -1.13 9.38 28.32
CA ALA A 914 -0.12 8.39 27.97
C ALA A 914 -0.80 7.18 27.31
N ILE A 915 -0.35 6.81 26.12
CA ILE A 915 -0.86 5.65 25.36
C ILE A 915 0.30 4.66 25.22
N THR A 916 0.09 3.45 25.72
CA THR A 916 1.06 2.35 25.56
C THR A 916 0.49 1.35 24.58
N ARG A 917 1.26 0.99 23.55
CA ARG A 917 0.93 -0.05 22.58
C ARG A 917 1.78 -1.28 22.80
N TYR A 918 1.15 -2.43 22.68
CA TYR A 918 1.76 -3.75 22.81
C TYR A 918 1.44 -4.60 21.58
N VAL A 919 2.46 -5.21 21.00
CA VAL A 919 2.35 -6.25 19.96
C VAL A 919 3.23 -7.41 20.39
N ASP A 920 2.69 -8.60 20.37
CA ASP A 920 3.40 -9.81 20.81
C ASP A 920 4.53 -10.23 19.86
N ASP A 921 5.38 -11.13 20.32
CA ASP A 921 6.46 -11.67 19.51
C ASP A 921 5.93 -12.67 18.47
N MET A 922 6.66 -12.82 17.38
CA MET A 922 6.29 -13.69 16.27
C MET A 922 7.48 -14.51 15.78
N ILE A 923 7.20 -15.70 15.24
CA ILE A 923 8.18 -16.45 14.47
C ILE A 923 8.45 -15.72 13.15
N TYR A 924 9.72 -15.51 12.86
CA TYR A 924 10.15 -15.00 11.56
C TYR A 924 10.36 -16.15 10.59
N ASP A 925 9.59 -16.19 9.52
CA ASP A 925 9.61 -17.20 8.47
C ASP A 925 10.15 -16.69 7.13
N GLY A 926 10.84 -15.56 7.14
CA GLY A 926 11.46 -14.97 5.95
C GLY A 926 12.67 -15.75 5.43
N SER A 927 13.20 -15.30 4.32
CA SER A 927 14.24 -15.98 3.58
C SER A 927 15.59 -16.13 4.30
N ASP A 928 16.38 -17.12 3.87
CA ASP A 928 17.67 -17.47 4.44
C ASP A 928 18.70 -16.30 4.43
N PHE A 929 19.18 -15.92 5.61
CA PHE A 929 20.22 -14.92 5.81
C PHE A 929 21.58 -15.27 5.21
N SER A 930 21.81 -16.49 4.81
CA SER A 930 23.09 -16.93 4.21
C SER A 930 23.44 -16.10 2.98
N PHE A 931 22.42 -15.61 2.27
CA PHE A 931 22.59 -14.74 1.12
C PHE A 931 23.13 -13.36 1.54
N ILE A 932 22.62 -12.75 2.59
CA ILE A 932 23.07 -11.43 3.06
C ILE A 932 24.49 -11.51 3.62
N GLN A 933 24.80 -12.51 4.43
CA GLN A 933 26.13 -12.70 4.99
C GLN A 933 27.18 -12.81 3.88
N ARG A 934 26.82 -13.36 2.74
CA ARG A 934 27.69 -13.51 1.59
C ARG A 934 28.02 -12.19 0.89
N TYR A 935 27.09 -11.22 0.91
CA TYR A 935 27.21 -9.98 0.12
C TYR A 935 27.46 -8.73 0.95
N ALA A 936 27.10 -8.73 2.20
CA ALA A 936 27.23 -7.56 3.06
C ALA A 936 28.37 -7.80 4.01
N ASN A 937 29.39 -8.20 4.01
CA ASN A 937 30.57 -8.31 4.93
C ASN A 937 30.24 -7.92 6.41
N THR A 938 28.99 -8.04 6.78
CA THR A 938 28.43 -7.73 8.10
C THR A 938 27.99 -9.03 8.75
N THR A 939 28.29 -9.16 10.04
CA THR A 939 27.83 -10.26 10.89
C THR A 939 26.32 -10.11 11.13
N TYR A 940 25.50 -10.51 10.19
CA TYR A 940 24.06 -10.65 10.43
C TYR A 940 23.82 -11.91 11.26
N ARG A 941 23.17 -11.72 12.38
CA ARG A 941 22.64 -12.84 13.13
C ARG A 941 21.31 -13.25 12.50
N LYS A 942 21.16 -14.55 12.21
CA LYS A 942 19.85 -15.09 11.83
C LYS A 942 18.86 -14.74 12.92
N VAL A 943 17.72 -14.19 12.53
CA VAL A 943 16.62 -13.86 13.41
C VAL A 943 15.54 -14.91 13.17
N ASP A 944 15.25 -15.71 14.17
CA ASP A 944 14.19 -16.73 14.11
C ASP A 944 12.88 -16.17 14.67
N THR A 945 12.94 -15.04 15.39
CA THR A 945 11.78 -14.40 16.02
C THR A 945 11.86 -12.89 15.86
N ILE A 946 10.70 -12.28 15.69
CA ILE A 946 10.48 -10.85 15.82
C ILE A 946 10.07 -10.61 17.28
N ASN A 947 10.88 -9.81 17.98
CA ASN A 947 10.61 -9.54 19.38
C ASN A 947 9.34 -8.71 19.54
N ARG A 948 8.63 -8.92 20.63
CA ARG A 948 7.49 -8.09 21.02
C ARG A 948 7.82 -6.61 20.94
N TRP A 949 6.87 -5.84 20.48
CA TRP A 949 6.93 -4.39 20.40
C TRP A 949 6.15 -3.76 21.55
N VAL A 950 6.79 -2.85 22.26
CA VAL A 950 6.12 -2.00 23.25
C VAL A 950 6.64 -0.61 23.08
N ASP A 951 5.77 0.33 22.78
CA ASP A 951 6.08 1.75 22.72
C ASP A 951 5.08 2.55 23.56
N ALA A 952 5.37 3.81 23.79
CA ALA A 952 4.48 4.70 24.51
C ALA A 952 4.52 6.11 23.94
N ASP A 953 3.35 6.70 23.82
CA ASP A 953 3.15 8.10 23.47
C ASP A 953 2.77 8.87 24.72
N ILE A 954 3.24 10.09 24.85
CA ILE A 954 2.94 10.96 25.98
C ILE A 954 2.66 12.35 25.45
N ASN A 955 1.55 12.93 25.86
CA ASN A 955 1.22 14.31 25.56
C ASN A 955 0.75 15.07 26.81
N TYR A 956 0.96 16.37 26.76
CA TYR A 956 0.42 17.33 27.71
C TYR A 956 -0.33 18.40 26.95
N SER A 957 -1.56 18.67 27.38
CA SER A 957 -2.40 19.73 26.85
C SER A 957 -2.79 20.70 27.94
N TYR A 958 -2.71 21.99 27.60
CA TYR A 958 -3.34 23.06 28.38
C TYR A 958 -4.54 23.55 27.58
N ARG A 959 -5.75 23.40 28.14
CA ARG A 959 -7.02 23.71 27.48
C ARG A 959 -7.69 24.94 28.09
N GLY A 960 -8.40 25.70 27.28
CA GLY A 960 -9.19 26.80 27.74
C GLY A 960 -8.37 28.02 28.21
N LEU A 961 -7.27 28.34 27.49
CA LEU A 961 -6.53 29.58 27.71
C LEU A 961 -7.28 30.74 27.07
N ASP A 962 -7.91 31.57 27.90
CA ASP A 962 -8.65 32.75 27.42
C ASP A 962 -7.69 33.77 26.79
N LEU A 963 -7.81 33.95 25.48
CA LEU A 963 -7.04 34.89 24.69
C LEU A 963 -7.95 35.63 23.71
N PHE A 964 -7.84 36.93 23.60
CA PHE A 964 -8.53 37.77 22.59
C PHE A 964 -10.05 37.54 22.41
N GLY A 965 -10.74 37.02 23.45
CA GLY A 965 -12.17 36.75 23.42
C GLY A 965 -12.60 35.36 23.00
N GLY A 966 -11.62 34.47 22.70
CA GLY A 966 -11.82 33.05 22.43
C GLY A 966 -10.96 32.18 23.34
N SER A 967 -10.96 30.89 23.11
CA SER A 967 -10.29 29.86 23.91
C SER A 967 -9.17 29.18 23.12
N ALA A 968 -7.95 29.20 23.64
CA ALA A 968 -6.81 28.49 23.02
C ALA A 968 -6.49 27.19 23.76
N ASN A 969 -6.24 26.13 22.99
CA ASN A 969 -5.72 24.86 23.50
C ASN A 969 -4.33 24.62 22.91
N ILE A 970 -3.38 24.26 23.77
CA ILE A 970 -1.97 24.01 23.38
C ILE A 970 -1.61 22.60 23.82
N THR A 971 -1.24 21.76 22.87
CA THR A 971 -0.77 20.39 23.12
C THR A 971 0.68 20.24 22.65
N VAL A 972 1.51 19.66 23.49
CA VAL A 972 2.84 19.21 23.13
C VAL A 972 3.00 17.74 23.49
N GLY A 973 3.65 16.97 22.62
CA GLY A 973 3.75 15.53 22.86
C GLY A 973 4.90 14.87 22.15
N MET A 974 5.07 13.60 22.47
CA MET A 974 6.01 12.70 21.85
C MET A 974 5.33 11.38 21.53
N ARG A 975 5.44 10.93 20.29
CA ARG A 975 5.16 9.54 19.91
C ARG A 975 6.45 8.74 20.03
N ASN A 976 6.33 7.47 20.42
CA ASN A 976 7.47 6.63 20.76
C ASN A 976 8.44 7.33 21.71
N ALA A 977 7.93 7.79 22.87
CA ALA A 977 8.65 8.65 23.81
C ALA A 977 9.98 8.05 24.31
N PHE A 978 10.11 6.73 24.31
CA PHE A 978 11.33 6.01 24.72
C PHE A 978 12.29 5.72 23.56
N ASP A 979 12.02 6.22 22.34
CA ASP A 979 12.85 6.05 21.15
C ASP A 979 13.12 4.58 20.82
N ARG A 980 12.09 3.75 20.94
CA ARG A 980 12.19 2.33 20.62
C ARG A 980 12.49 2.16 19.14
N GLN A 981 13.56 1.42 18.84
CA GLN A 981 13.95 1.12 17.48
C GLN A 981 13.36 -0.22 17.02
N PRO A 982 12.86 -0.33 15.78
CA PRO A 982 12.37 -1.58 15.26
C PRO A 982 13.47 -2.63 15.14
N GLN A 983 13.07 -3.89 15.25
CA GLN A 983 14.00 -4.99 15.06
C GLN A 983 14.37 -5.13 13.58
N LYS A 984 15.67 -5.25 13.32
CA LYS A 984 16.18 -5.53 11.99
C LYS A 984 15.84 -6.94 11.55
N VAL A 985 15.23 -7.04 10.39
CA VAL A 985 14.86 -8.32 9.75
C VAL A 985 15.27 -8.31 8.28
N SER A 986 15.39 -9.47 7.68
CA SER A 986 15.78 -9.59 6.27
C SER A 986 14.59 -9.41 5.31
N LEU A 987 13.73 -8.45 5.59
CA LEU A 987 12.63 -8.04 4.72
C LEU A 987 13.08 -6.91 3.78
N PHE A 988 12.33 -6.76 2.71
CA PHE A 988 12.36 -5.54 1.92
C PHE A 988 11.95 -4.40 2.86
N GLY A 989 12.86 -3.49 3.14
CA GLY A 989 12.63 -2.50 4.18
C GLY A 989 13.43 -2.70 5.47
N GLY A 990 13.93 -3.88 5.72
CA GLY A 990 14.77 -4.18 6.88
C GLY A 990 14.04 -4.24 8.22
N VAL A 991 12.71 -4.03 8.24
CA VAL A 991 11.86 -4.04 9.44
C VAL A 991 10.48 -4.57 9.11
N VAL A 992 9.72 -4.99 10.12
CA VAL A 992 8.29 -5.30 9.99
C VAL A 992 7.51 -3.99 10.17
N GLY A 993 7.46 -3.17 9.12
CA GLY A 993 6.89 -1.83 9.17
C GLY A 993 5.38 -1.78 9.43
N GLU A 994 4.69 -2.90 9.25
CA GLU A 994 3.28 -3.07 9.57
C GLU A 994 2.98 -3.01 11.07
N LEU A 995 3.96 -3.38 11.91
CA LEU A 995 3.79 -3.55 13.34
C LEU A 995 4.78 -2.73 14.18
N GLN A 996 5.85 -2.22 13.58
CA GLN A 996 6.93 -1.53 14.26
C GLN A 996 7.24 -0.21 13.55
N ASP A 997 7.15 0.92 14.26
CA ASP A 997 7.43 2.23 13.67
C ASP A 997 8.93 2.44 13.43
N ALA A 998 9.28 2.74 12.18
CA ALA A 998 10.65 3.03 11.76
C ALA A 998 11.02 4.53 11.86
N LEU A 999 10.08 5.41 12.17
CA LEU A 999 10.34 6.85 12.32
C LEU A 999 11.09 7.18 13.61
N ALA A 1000 11.11 6.25 14.57
CA ALA A 1000 11.65 6.45 15.90
C ALA A 1000 10.82 7.50 16.69
N ARG A 1001 11.44 8.29 17.58
CA ARG A 1001 10.73 9.29 18.37
C ARG A 1001 10.33 10.47 17.52
N ILE A 1002 9.02 10.78 17.52
CA ILE A 1002 8.43 11.99 16.94
C ILE A 1002 8.07 12.95 18.05
N VAL A 1003 8.41 14.22 17.88
CA VAL A 1003 8.00 15.32 18.77
C VAL A 1003 7.01 16.19 18.00
N TYR A 1004 5.90 16.57 18.64
CA TYR A 1004 4.89 17.37 17.98
C TYR A 1004 4.35 18.48 18.89
N ALA A 1005 3.77 19.50 18.26
CA ALA A 1005 3.01 20.55 18.90
C ALA A 1005 1.73 20.82 18.10
N ARG A 1006 0.62 21.03 18.81
CA ARG A 1006 -0.68 21.42 18.26
C ARG A 1006 -1.18 22.65 18.99
N VAL A 1007 -1.70 23.59 18.27
CA VAL A 1007 -2.37 24.77 18.81
C VAL A 1007 -3.71 24.91 18.11
N SER A 1008 -4.80 24.83 18.88
CA SER A 1008 -6.14 25.15 18.40
C SER A 1008 -6.66 26.42 19.06
N TYR A 1009 -7.51 27.14 18.37
CA TYR A 1009 -8.15 28.34 18.85
C TYR A 1009 -9.62 28.35 18.43
N ASP A 1010 -10.50 28.46 19.41
CA ASP A 1010 -11.93 28.50 19.26
C ASP A 1010 -12.40 29.93 19.48
N PHE A 1011 -13.10 30.55 18.47
CA PHE A 1011 -13.58 31.90 18.47
C PHE A 1011 -14.99 32.03 19.04
#